data_5a021bd59494ea96afca219d4bb2ca6d
#
_entry.id   5a021bd59494ea96afca219d4bb2ca6d
#
_cell.length_a   1.000
_cell.length_b   1.000
_cell.length_c   1.000
_cell.angle_alpha   90.00
_cell.angle_beta   90.00
_cell.angle_gamma   90.00
#
_symmetry.space_group_name_H-M   'P 1'
#
loop_
_entity.id
_entity.type
_entity.pdbx_description
1 polymer ?
#
loop_
_entity_poly.entity_id
_entity_poly.type
_entity_poly.pdbx_seq_one_letter_code
_entity_poly.pdbx_strand_id
1 'polypeptide(L)'
;TAEGRSDIGNYPVFKRNMRQWTMRITKYADRLLEDLDRLDWPEPIKLMQRNWIGRSDGARVSFSTSAGDIEVFTTRPDTLFGATFMVLSPEHPLVDALTTADQRAQVAAYQAEAAAKADNERQDDSQKKTGVFTGAMATNPVTGADIPIYIADYVLMGYGTGAIMAVPSGDQRDFAFARAYNLPIVATQMPPASWFDARSIAPSADCSTWPEAFVGDGEYINSTNDSVSLNGLTSIVDAKSRMNAWLAQHNLGEPTTTYRLRDWLFSRQRYWGEPFPIVYDEDGRAYAVPTQTLPVLLPELADFKPTALSPDDATSDPVPPLARVTDWTRVTLDLGDGPREYRREVNVMPQWAGSCWYEMRYLDPTNSEVFIDHEVERYWMGPEHEGHTGGVDLYVGGVEHAVLHLLYARFWHKVLHDLGHVSSEEPFHRLFNQGYIQAYAYRDARGQTVPATEVEESGDNYTWQGETVIREYGKMGKSLKNIVTPDEMYEEFGADTFRLYEMAMGPLDASRPWNTRDVVGMQRFLQRLWRNIIDEYTGDSIVVDDAAPEELVRHLNRTIVGVEDDFAHLRFNTAIAKLIEFNNALTQHVSAHKTSPISLVEPLVQMLSPLCPHLADELWFRLGHDSTVTYVPFPIADPSKLIEDTIEVPVQINGKVRARITVAPTASIEEHLELALALEPIIAALDGKTPLKTIVVPGRTVNLVVK
;
A
#
# COMPACT_ATOMS: atom_id res chain seq x y z
N THR A 1 -21.93 12.69 -7.84
CA THR A 1 -23.11 12.29 -7.07
C THR A 1 -24.05 11.41 -7.90
N ALA A 2 -25.05 10.79 -7.26
CA ALA A 2 -26.08 10.01 -7.96
C ALA A 2 -26.90 10.82 -8.97
N GLU A 3 -26.97 12.15 -8.79
CA GLU A 3 -27.64 13.08 -9.70
C GLU A 3 -26.77 13.51 -10.89
N GLY A 4 -25.61 12.88 -11.10
CA GLY A 4 -24.69 13.21 -12.18
C GLY A 4 -23.99 14.56 -12.00
N ARG A 5 -23.68 14.94 -10.77
CA ARG A 5 -23.00 16.19 -10.45
C ARG A 5 -21.69 15.97 -9.69
N SER A 6 -20.74 16.90 -9.83
CA SER A 6 -19.49 16.85 -9.10
C SER A 6 -19.70 17.15 -7.61
N ASP A 7 -18.90 16.53 -6.73
CA ASP A 7 -18.94 16.76 -5.28
C ASP A 7 -18.53 18.20 -4.93
N ILE A 8 -17.61 18.76 -5.69
CA ILE A 8 -17.13 20.14 -5.51
C ILE A 8 -17.70 21.01 -6.61
N GLY A 9 -18.41 22.08 -6.23
CA GLY A 9 -18.96 23.05 -7.15
C GLY A 9 -20.29 22.66 -7.80
N ASN A 10 -20.79 21.45 -7.57
CA ASN A 10 -22.09 20.97 -8.06
C ASN A 10 -22.31 21.13 -9.59
N TYR A 11 -21.22 20.91 -10.36
CA TYR A 11 -21.26 20.98 -11.83
C TYR A 11 -21.86 19.70 -12.43
N PRO A 12 -22.53 19.76 -13.57
CA PRO A 12 -23.00 18.57 -14.28
C PRO A 12 -21.80 17.74 -14.76
N VAL A 13 -21.91 16.42 -14.59
CA VAL A 13 -20.90 15.45 -15.02
C VAL A 13 -21.52 14.52 -16.04
N PHE A 14 -20.86 14.34 -17.18
CA PHE A 14 -21.30 13.43 -18.24
C PHE A 14 -20.12 12.71 -18.89
N LYS A 15 -20.37 11.51 -19.39
CA LYS A 15 -19.34 10.69 -20.06
C LYS A 15 -19.21 11.13 -21.53
N ARG A 16 -17.96 11.30 -22.00
CA ARG A 16 -17.65 11.60 -23.40
C ARG A 16 -16.41 10.88 -23.88
N ASN A 17 -16.37 10.59 -25.17
CA ASN A 17 -15.15 10.16 -25.84
C ASN A 17 -14.26 11.39 -26.08
N MET A 18 -13.05 11.35 -25.52
CA MET A 18 -12.04 12.38 -25.69
C MET A 18 -10.74 11.76 -26.19
N ARG A 19 -10.03 12.48 -27.08
CA ARG A 19 -8.65 12.11 -27.44
C ARG A 19 -7.74 12.41 -26.25
N GLN A 20 -7.03 11.38 -25.76
CA GLN A 20 -6.20 11.46 -24.57
C GLN A 20 -4.88 10.73 -24.79
N TRP A 21 -3.82 11.22 -24.15
CA TRP A 21 -2.58 10.47 -24.02
C TRP A 21 -2.74 9.35 -23.01
N THR A 22 -2.20 8.18 -23.34
CA THR A 22 -2.12 7.04 -22.41
C THR A 22 -0.71 6.46 -22.41
N MET A 23 -0.26 6.00 -21.25
CA MET A 23 0.99 5.26 -21.10
C MET A 23 0.68 3.77 -20.96
N ARG A 24 1.38 2.92 -21.75
CA ARG A 24 1.11 1.49 -21.83
C ARG A 24 1.69 0.72 -20.64
N ILE A 25 1.24 1.02 -19.42
CA ILE A 25 1.65 0.32 -18.21
C ILE A 25 1.34 -1.18 -18.27
N THR A 26 0.30 -1.56 -19.02
CA THR A 26 -0.06 -2.97 -19.21
C THR A 26 1.03 -3.80 -19.88
N LYS A 27 1.89 -3.18 -20.72
CA LYS A 27 3.06 -3.87 -21.30
C LYS A 27 4.11 -4.26 -20.28
N TYR A 28 4.09 -3.65 -19.12
CA TYR A 28 5.04 -3.88 -18.02
C TYR A 28 4.41 -4.74 -16.90
N ALA A 29 3.17 -5.17 -17.06
CA ALA A 29 2.41 -5.83 -15.99
C ALA A 29 3.13 -7.06 -15.42
N ASP A 30 3.69 -7.94 -16.26
CA ASP A 30 4.41 -9.13 -15.79
C ASP A 30 5.71 -8.74 -15.07
N ARG A 31 6.52 -7.83 -15.63
CA ARG A 31 7.74 -7.35 -14.95
C ARG A 31 7.42 -6.66 -13.63
N LEU A 32 6.33 -5.87 -13.57
CA LEU A 32 5.88 -5.25 -12.32
C LEU A 32 5.47 -6.29 -11.27
N LEU A 33 4.97 -7.46 -11.68
CA LEU A 33 4.63 -8.57 -10.78
C LEU A 33 5.88 -9.36 -10.35
N GLU A 34 6.72 -9.75 -11.30
CA GLU A 34 7.89 -10.59 -11.08
C GLU A 34 8.91 -9.90 -10.17
N ASP A 35 9.18 -8.62 -10.42
CA ASP A 35 10.19 -7.88 -9.67
C ASP A 35 9.76 -7.55 -8.22
N LEU A 36 8.46 -7.69 -7.86
CA LEU A 36 8.02 -7.54 -6.47
C LEU A 36 8.74 -8.48 -5.51
N ASP A 37 9.12 -9.68 -5.96
CA ASP A 37 9.77 -10.67 -5.12
C ASP A 37 11.23 -10.29 -4.78
N ARG A 38 11.83 -9.38 -5.56
CA ARG A 38 13.19 -8.87 -5.39
C ARG A 38 13.27 -7.65 -4.47
N LEU A 39 12.12 -7.04 -4.10
CA LEU A 39 12.04 -5.82 -3.29
C LEU A 39 11.93 -6.14 -1.80
N ASP A 40 12.63 -5.37 -0.96
CA ASP A 40 12.46 -5.38 0.50
C ASP A 40 11.26 -4.50 0.90
N TRP A 41 10.08 -4.94 0.49
CA TRP A 41 8.82 -4.25 0.73
C TRP A 41 7.90 -5.06 1.62
N PRO A 42 7.03 -4.41 2.42
CA PRO A 42 6.02 -5.10 3.23
C PRO A 42 5.10 -5.98 2.37
N GLU A 43 4.87 -7.22 2.77
CA GLU A 43 4.03 -8.17 2.02
C GLU A 43 2.60 -7.67 1.73
N PRO A 44 1.93 -6.92 2.65
CA PRO A 44 0.63 -6.32 2.32
C PRO A 44 0.68 -5.38 1.10
N ILE A 45 1.74 -4.61 0.94
CA ILE A 45 1.92 -3.70 -0.20
C ILE A 45 2.13 -4.48 -1.50
N LYS A 46 2.99 -5.50 -1.47
CA LYS A 46 3.18 -6.41 -2.61
C LYS A 46 1.87 -7.06 -3.02
N LEU A 47 1.08 -7.53 -2.05
CA LEU A 47 -0.23 -8.12 -2.29
C LEU A 47 -1.22 -7.10 -2.89
N MET A 48 -1.23 -5.87 -2.40
CA MET A 48 -2.06 -4.80 -2.97
C MET A 48 -1.70 -4.54 -4.44
N GLN A 49 -0.42 -4.48 -4.79
CA GLN A 49 0.02 -4.30 -6.18
C GLN A 49 -0.33 -5.52 -7.05
N ARG A 50 -0.10 -6.75 -6.56
CA ARG A 50 -0.51 -7.98 -7.28
C ARG A 50 -2.01 -7.99 -7.56
N ASN A 51 -2.82 -7.65 -6.58
CA ASN A 51 -4.29 -7.60 -6.73
C ASN A 51 -4.73 -6.46 -7.66
N TRP A 52 -4.05 -5.32 -7.65
CA TRP A 52 -4.37 -4.19 -8.52
C TRP A 52 -4.03 -4.48 -9.98
N ILE A 53 -2.87 -5.06 -10.24
CA ILE A 53 -2.48 -5.51 -11.57
C ILE A 53 -3.43 -6.62 -12.04
N GLY A 54 -3.78 -7.53 -11.15
CA GLY A 54 -4.85 -8.51 -11.36
C GLY A 54 -4.62 -9.37 -12.59
N ARG A 55 -3.43 -10.02 -12.69
CA ARG A 55 -3.14 -10.98 -13.75
C ARG A 55 -4.11 -12.13 -13.70
N SER A 56 -4.71 -12.46 -14.84
CA SER A 56 -5.67 -13.55 -15.00
C SER A 56 -5.32 -14.38 -16.21
N ASP A 57 -4.95 -15.62 -15.99
CA ASP A 57 -4.67 -16.60 -17.03
C ASP A 57 -5.95 -17.37 -17.37
N GLY A 58 -6.29 -17.40 -18.66
CA GLY A 58 -7.52 -18.01 -19.15
C GLY A 58 -7.44 -18.36 -20.63
N ALA A 59 -8.56 -18.20 -21.30
CA ALA A 59 -8.67 -18.36 -22.74
C ALA A 59 -9.56 -17.27 -23.35
N ARG A 60 -9.24 -16.86 -24.55
CA ARG A 60 -10.15 -16.17 -25.46
C ARG A 60 -10.90 -17.23 -26.25
N VAL A 61 -12.21 -17.14 -26.30
CA VAL A 61 -13.08 -18.14 -26.94
C VAL A 61 -14.06 -17.42 -27.86
N SER A 62 -14.21 -17.92 -29.09
CA SER A 62 -15.12 -17.38 -30.09
C SER A 62 -16.46 -18.14 -30.08
N PHE A 63 -17.54 -17.37 -30.01
CA PHE A 63 -18.93 -17.86 -30.13
C PHE A 63 -19.53 -17.28 -31.41
N SER A 64 -19.94 -18.19 -32.33
CA SER A 64 -20.51 -17.74 -33.61
C SER A 64 -21.94 -17.25 -33.45
N THR A 65 -22.28 -16.17 -34.15
CA THR A 65 -23.62 -15.59 -34.18
C THR A 65 -24.04 -15.18 -35.60
N SER A 66 -25.28 -14.80 -35.76
CA SER A 66 -25.81 -14.26 -37.05
C SER A 66 -25.14 -12.94 -37.49
N ALA A 67 -24.52 -12.20 -36.58
CA ALA A 67 -23.87 -10.91 -36.84
C ALA A 67 -22.32 -10.97 -36.80
N GLY A 68 -21.74 -12.16 -36.76
CA GLY A 68 -20.32 -12.40 -36.62
C GLY A 68 -19.96 -13.05 -35.28
N ASP A 69 -18.70 -13.31 -35.07
CA ASP A 69 -18.22 -13.97 -33.86
C ASP A 69 -18.13 -13.00 -32.68
N ILE A 70 -18.55 -13.48 -31.50
CA ILE A 70 -18.36 -12.78 -30.23
C ILE A 70 -17.17 -13.43 -29.52
N GLU A 71 -16.13 -12.66 -29.24
CA GLU A 71 -15.00 -13.11 -28.44
C GLU A 71 -15.29 -12.91 -26.94
N VAL A 72 -15.07 -13.95 -26.15
CA VAL A 72 -15.18 -13.94 -24.69
C VAL A 72 -13.83 -14.28 -24.08
N PHE A 73 -13.36 -13.52 -23.10
CA PHE A 73 -12.30 -13.96 -22.22
C PHE A 73 -12.87 -14.65 -20.99
N THR A 74 -12.39 -15.86 -20.70
CA THR A 74 -12.76 -16.60 -19.49
C THR A 74 -11.55 -17.15 -18.76
N THR A 75 -11.53 -17.01 -17.44
CA THR A 75 -10.54 -17.67 -16.58
C THR A 75 -10.87 -19.16 -16.36
N ARG A 76 -12.05 -19.61 -16.81
CA ARG A 76 -12.57 -20.95 -16.61
C ARG A 76 -13.01 -21.60 -17.94
N PRO A 77 -12.08 -21.78 -18.92
CA PRO A 77 -12.40 -22.46 -20.17
C PRO A 77 -12.88 -23.91 -19.95
N ASP A 78 -12.48 -24.52 -18.85
CA ASP A 78 -12.91 -25.87 -18.40
C ASP A 78 -14.40 -25.97 -18.14
N THR A 79 -15.13 -24.87 -17.96
CA THR A 79 -16.57 -24.85 -17.68
C THR A 79 -17.45 -24.55 -18.91
N LEU A 80 -16.87 -24.43 -20.10
CA LEU A 80 -17.56 -24.10 -21.35
C LEU A 80 -18.78 -24.99 -21.64
N PHE A 81 -18.74 -26.26 -21.24
CA PHE A 81 -19.87 -27.18 -21.38
C PHE A 81 -21.12 -26.74 -20.58
N GLY A 82 -20.94 -25.94 -19.55
CA GLY A 82 -22.03 -25.38 -18.74
C GLY A 82 -22.44 -23.98 -19.13
N ALA A 83 -21.89 -23.41 -20.19
CA ALA A 83 -22.30 -22.11 -20.69
C ALA A 83 -23.67 -22.21 -21.35
N THR A 84 -24.69 -21.66 -20.70
CA THR A 84 -26.10 -21.79 -21.08
C THR A 84 -26.73 -20.51 -21.59
N PHE A 85 -26.05 -19.38 -21.43
CA PHE A 85 -26.42 -18.10 -22.03
C PHE A 85 -25.18 -17.20 -22.13
N MET A 86 -25.30 -16.12 -22.89
CA MET A 86 -24.28 -15.11 -23.08
C MET A 86 -24.81 -13.75 -22.63
N VAL A 87 -23.93 -12.91 -22.06
CA VAL A 87 -24.28 -11.55 -21.68
C VAL A 87 -23.29 -10.57 -22.28
N LEU A 88 -23.81 -9.55 -22.97
CA LEU A 88 -23.03 -8.45 -23.49
C LEU A 88 -23.21 -7.19 -22.65
N SER A 89 -22.19 -6.35 -22.63
CA SER A 89 -22.34 -4.97 -22.20
C SER A 89 -23.40 -4.26 -23.07
N PRO A 90 -24.27 -3.41 -22.51
CA PRO A 90 -25.22 -2.62 -23.30
C PRO A 90 -24.55 -1.75 -24.39
N GLU A 91 -23.27 -1.39 -24.20
CA GLU A 91 -22.47 -0.60 -25.14
C GLU A 91 -21.68 -1.44 -26.16
N HIS A 92 -21.83 -2.77 -26.15
CA HIS A 92 -21.07 -3.65 -27.04
C HIS A 92 -21.44 -3.40 -28.52
N PRO A 93 -20.45 -3.28 -29.46
CA PRO A 93 -20.69 -2.91 -30.86
C PRO A 93 -21.66 -3.81 -31.62
N LEU A 94 -21.77 -5.08 -31.25
CA LEU A 94 -22.65 -6.03 -31.92
C LEU A 94 -24.09 -5.98 -31.40
N VAL A 95 -24.42 -5.26 -30.33
CA VAL A 95 -25.76 -5.26 -29.74
C VAL A 95 -26.82 -4.86 -30.76
N ASP A 96 -26.58 -3.77 -31.50
CA ASP A 96 -27.56 -3.29 -32.50
C ASP A 96 -27.79 -4.30 -33.61
N ALA A 97 -26.73 -4.97 -34.09
CA ALA A 97 -26.80 -5.98 -35.15
C ALA A 97 -27.46 -7.29 -34.70
N LEU A 98 -27.34 -7.64 -33.41
CA LEU A 98 -27.89 -8.82 -32.79
C LEU A 98 -29.34 -8.62 -32.31
N THR A 99 -29.78 -7.36 -32.18
CA THR A 99 -31.11 -7.04 -31.66
C THR A 99 -32.18 -7.23 -32.74
N THR A 100 -33.07 -8.20 -32.49
CA THR A 100 -34.23 -8.44 -33.42
C THR A 100 -35.24 -7.28 -33.38
N ALA A 101 -36.05 -7.20 -34.42
CA ALA A 101 -37.05 -6.13 -34.52
C ALA A 101 -37.99 -6.05 -33.31
N ASP A 102 -38.39 -7.23 -32.77
CA ASP A 102 -39.30 -7.33 -31.63
C ASP A 102 -38.68 -6.89 -30.32
N GLN A 103 -37.35 -6.99 -30.17
CA GLN A 103 -36.64 -6.63 -28.97
C GLN A 103 -36.06 -5.21 -28.96
N ARG A 104 -36.07 -4.54 -30.12
CA ARG A 104 -35.42 -3.23 -30.33
C ARG A 104 -35.84 -2.16 -29.32
N ALA A 105 -37.12 -2.07 -29.01
CA ALA A 105 -37.61 -1.08 -28.07
C ALA A 105 -37.14 -1.32 -26.63
N GLN A 106 -37.12 -2.57 -26.20
CA GLN A 106 -36.68 -2.95 -24.84
C GLN A 106 -35.17 -2.80 -24.69
N VAL A 107 -34.41 -3.20 -25.71
CA VAL A 107 -32.93 -3.08 -25.71
C VAL A 107 -32.54 -1.58 -25.66
N ALA A 108 -33.15 -0.71 -26.50
CA ALA A 108 -32.83 0.70 -26.48
C ALA A 108 -33.19 1.39 -25.15
N ALA A 109 -34.32 1.02 -24.54
CA ALA A 109 -34.68 1.55 -23.20
C ALA A 109 -33.65 1.10 -22.13
N TYR A 110 -33.20 -0.16 -22.16
CA TYR A 110 -32.22 -0.65 -21.21
C TYR A 110 -30.84 -0.05 -21.42
N GLN A 111 -30.41 0.18 -22.67
CA GLN A 111 -29.16 0.89 -22.98
C GLN A 111 -29.18 2.33 -22.39
N ALA A 112 -30.32 3.06 -22.53
CA ALA A 112 -30.44 4.37 -21.94
C ALA A 112 -30.41 4.38 -20.42
N GLU A 113 -31.04 3.39 -19.76
CA GLU A 113 -30.97 3.19 -18.30
C GLU A 113 -29.53 2.89 -17.84
N ALA A 114 -28.87 1.96 -18.51
CA ALA A 114 -27.50 1.57 -18.17
C ALA A 114 -26.49 2.72 -18.35
N ALA A 115 -26.64 3.54 -19.36
CA ALA A 115 -25.81 4.71 -19.61
C ALA A 115 -25.91 5.80 -18.52
N ALA A 116 -27.02 5.85 -17.80
CA ALA A 116 -27.22 6.77 -16.69
C ALA A 116 -26.54 6.34 -15.39
N LYS A 117 -26.17 5.05 -15.25
CA LYS A 117 -25.54 4.48 -14.05
C LYS A 117 -24.01 4.63 -14.09
N ALA A 118 -23.38 4.87 -12.93
CA ALA A 118 -21.94 4.84 -12.79
C ALA A 118 -21.41 3.38 -12.77
N ASP A 119 -20.14 3.16 -13.19
CA ASP A 119 -19.56 1.83 -13.29
C ASP A 119 -19.50 1.10 -11.93
N ASN A 120 -19.23 1.81 -10.84
CA ASN A 120 -19.26 1.25 -9.48
C ASN A 120 -20.66 0.83 -9.04
N GLU A 121 -21.67 1.57 -9.41
CA GLU A 121 -23.09 1.26 -9.14
C GLU A 121 -23.53 0.02 -9.94
N ARG A 122 -23.08 -0.10 -11.20
CA ARG A 122 -23.33 -1.28 -12.05
C ARG A 122 -22.67 -2.55 -11.53
N GLN A 123 -21.56 -2.43 -10.80
CA GLN A 123 -20.81 -3.56 -10.22
C GLN A 123 -21.25 -3.93 -8.80
N ASP A 124 -22.19 -3.24 -8.20
CA ASP A 124 -22.70 -3.55 -6.87
C ASP A 124 -23.41 -4.92 -6.85
N ASP A 125 -22.81 -5.88 -6.16
CA ASP A 125 -23.34 -7.24 -6.06
C ASP A 125 -24.57 -7.35 -5.16
N SER A 126 -24.87 -6.31 -4.36
CA SER A 126 -26.07 -6.27 -3.51
C SER A 126 -27.36 -5.99 -4.30
N GLN A 127 -27.24 -5.46 -5.52
CA GLN A 127 -28.38 -5.12 -6.35
C GLN A 127 -28.88 -6.32 -7.15
N LYS A 128 -30.19 -6.35 -7.38
CA LYS A 128 -30.82 -7.36 -8.24
C LYS A 128 -30.27 -7.23 -9.66
N LYS A 129 -29.72 -8.33 -10.19
CA LYS A 129 -29.21 -8.38 -11.55
C LYS A 129 -30.36 -8.32 -12.55
N THR A 130 -30.27 -7.38 -13.50
CA THR A 130 -31.26 -7.16 -14.56
C THR A 130 -30.61 -7.35 -15.93
N GLY A 131 -31.41 -7.58 -16.93
CA GLY A 131 -30.97 -7.72 -18.32
C GLY A 131 -32.11 -7.85 -19.29
N VAL A 132 -31.82 -7.72 -20.58
CA VAL A 132 -32.80 -7.79 -21.66
C VAL A 132 -32.30 -8.78 -22.73
N PHE A 133 -33.17 -9.66 -23.17
CA PHE A 133 -32.88 -10.59 -24.28
C PHE A 133 -32.81 -9.80 -25.61
N THR A 134 -31.78 -10.05 -26.40
CA THR A 134 -31.59 -9.39 -27.71
C THR A 134 -32.46 -9.98 -28.82
N GLY A 135 -33.00 -11.20 -28.63
CA GLY A 135 -33.68 -11.97 -29.63
C GLY A 135 -32.72 -12.86 -30.44
N ALA A 136 -31.42 -12.74 -30.31
CA ALA A 136 -30.41 -13.54 -31.01
C ALA A 136 -29.83 -14.65 -30.14
N MET A 137 -29.21 -15.61 -30.82
CA MET A 137 -28.54 -16.75 -30.22
C MET A 137 -27.05 -16.76 -30.60
N ALA A 138 -26.21 -17.33 -29.76
CA ALA A 138 -24.83 -17.66 -30.04
C ALA A 138 -24.64 -19.18 -29.99
N THR A 139 -23.77 -19.71 -30.82
CA THR A 139 -23.47 -21.16 -30.79
C THR A 139 -22.34 -21.43 -29.81
N ASN A 140 -22.58 -22.25 -28.80
CA ASN A 140 -21.54 -22.68 -27.85
C ASN A 140 -20.57 -23.62 -28.60
N PRO A 141 -19.24 -23.25 -28.65
CA PRO A 141 -18.28 -23.97 -29.50
C PRO A 141 -18.00 -25.41 -29.07
N VAL A 142 -18.25 -25.80 -27.81
CA VAL A 142 -17.96 -27.16 -27.31
C VAL A 142 -19.17 -28.10 -27.38
N THR A 143 -20.38 -27.54 -27.32
CA THR A 143 -21.62 -28.33 -27.35
C THR A 143 -22.35 -28.28 -28.69
N GLY A 144 -22.06 -27.26 -29.51
CA GLY A 144 -22.81 -26.94 -30.73
C GLY A 144 -24.24 -26.45 -30.48
N ALA A 145 -24.63 -26.23 -29.24
CA ALA A 145 -25.96 -25.77 -28.87
C ALA A 145 -26.07 -24.23 -28.99
N ASP A 146 -27.24 -23.77 -29.41
CA ASP A 146 -27.56 -22.35 -29.43
C ASP A 146 -27.97 -21.88 -28.04
N ILE A 147 -27.31 -20.80 -27.57
CA ILE A 147 -27.54 -20.16 -26.27
C ILE A 147 -28.02 -18.72 -26.46
N PRO A 148 -28.97 -18.22 -25.65
CA PRO A 148 -29.53 -16.90 -25.83
C PRO A 148 -28.53 -15.80 -25.42
N ILE A 149 -28.58 -14.66 -26.15
CA ILE A 149 -27.74 -13.48 -25.90
C ILE A 149 -28.58 -12.41 -25.19
N TYR A 150 -28.14 -12.02 -23.99
CA TYR A 150 -28.69 -10.95 -23.19
C TYR A 150 -27.75 -9.74 -23.19
N ILE A 151 -28.29 -8.55 -22.92
CA ILE A 151 -27.52 -7.40 -22.46
C ILE A 151 -27.77 -7.21 -20.96
N ALA A 152 -26.75 -6.86 -20.19
CA ALA A 152 -26.90 -6.53 -18.78
C ALA A 152 -25.89 -5.49 -18.33
N ASP A 153 -26.30 -4.62 -17.41
CA ASP A 153 -25.52 -3.48 -16.95
C ASP A 153 -24.30 -3.85 -16.11
N TYR A 154 -24.27 -5.01 -15.48
CA TYR A 154 -23.11 -5.49 -14.72
C TYR A 154 -21.93 -5.95 -15.61
N VAL A 155 -22.12 -6.09 -16.92
CA VAL A 155 -21.04 -6.33 -17.89
C VAL A 155 -20.56 -5.00 -18.44
N LEU A 156 -19.25 -4.70 -18.30
CA LEU A 156 -18.65 -3.45 -18.71
C LEU A 156 -17.77 -3.60 -19.95
N MET A 157 -17.84 -2.68 -20.91
CA MET A 157 -16.99 -2.65 -22.10
C MET A 157 -15.49 -2.51 -21.78
N GLY A 158 -15.16 -1.88 -20.67
CA GLY A 158 -13.78 -1.65 -20.26
C GLY A 158 -13.13 -2.85 -19.56
N TYR A 159 -13.82 -3.97 -19.44
CA TYR A 159 -13.29 -5.20 -18.81
C TYR A 159 -13.42 -6.38 -19.79
N GLY A 160 -12.28 -6.98 -20.15
CA GLY A 160 -12.22 -8.05 -21.14
C GLY A 160 -12.70 -7.61 -22.52
N THR A 161 -13.60 -8.35 -23.11
CA THR A 161 -14.17 -8.10 -24.45
C THR A 161 -15.55 -7.39 -24.40
N GLY A 162 -16.04 -7.05 -23.22
CA GLY A 162 -17.43 -6.55 -23.05
C GLY A 162 -18.49 -7.65 -23.23
N ALA A 163 -18.08 -8.91 -23.24
CA ALA A 163 -18.93 -10.09 -23.35
C ALA A 163 -18.50 -11.15 -22.34
N ILE A 164 -19.45 -11.85 -21.75
CA ILE A 164 -19.21 -13.00 -20.87
C ILE A 164 -20.04 -14.21 -21.34
N MET A 165 -19.45 -15.39 -21.22
CA MET A 165 -20.20 -16.63 -21.21
C MET A 165 -20.69 -16.90 -19.78
N ALA A 166 -21.95 -17.18 -19.61
CA ALA A 166 -22.53 -17.42 -18.30
C ALA A 166 -22.59 -18.91 -17.98
N VAL A 167 -22.00 -19.27 -16.83
CA VAL A 167 -21.95 -20.64 -16.32
C VAL A 167 -22.65 -20.72 -14.97
N PRO A 168 -23.99 -20.83 -14.95
CA PRO A 168 -24.77 -20.69 -13.72
C PRO A 168 -24.45 -21.71 -12.63
N SER A 169 -23.99 -22.92 -13.01
CA SER A 169 -23.64 -23.92 -11.99
C SER A 169 -22.39 -23.59 -11.18
N GLY A 170 -21.50 -22.73 -11.70
CA GLY A 170 -20.20 -22.38 -11.11
C GLY A 170 -20.01 -20.90 -10.75
N ASP A 171 -20.98 -20.02 -11.06
CA ASP A 171 -20.94 -18.61 -10.73
C ASP A 171 -22.27 -18.16 -10.10
N GLN A 172 -22.20 -17.50 -8.94
CA GLN A 172 -23.39 -17.13 -8.18
C GLN A 172 -24.22 -16.03 -8.86
N ARG A 173 -23.58 -15.13 -9.60
CA ARG A 173 -24.28 -14.06 -10.36
C ARG A 173 -25.05 -14.67 -11.53
N ASP A 174 -24.39 -15.55 -12.26
CA ASP A 174 -24.99 -16.28 -13.38
C ASP A 174 -26.12 -17.18 -12.89
N PHE A 175 -25.96 -17.83 -11.72
CA PHE A 175 -27.01 -18.64 -11.10
C PHE A 175 -28.25 -17.82 -10.76
N ALA A 176 -28.06 -16.66 -10.11
CA ALA A 176 -29.15 -15.76 -9.76
C ALA A 176 -29.87 -15.23 -11.01
N PHE A 177 -29.12 -14.87 -12.05
CA PHE A 177 -29.65 -14.43 -13.33
C PHE A 177 -30.44 -15.56 -14.03
N ALA A 178 -29.86 -16.76 -14.13
CA ALA A 178 -30.54 -17.91 -14.73
C ALA A 178 -31.85 -18.24 -14.02
N ARG A 179 -31.89 -18.16 -12.70
CA ARG A 179 -33.13 -18.34 -11.92
C ARG A 179 -34.15 -17.26 -12.19
N ALA A 180 -33.72 -16.00 -12.28
CA ALA A 180 -34.62 -14.85 -12.51
C ALA A 180 -35.26 -14.89 -13.90
N TYR A 181 -34.54 -15.41 -14.91
CA TYR A 181 -34.98 -15.49 -16.31
C TYR A 181 -35.40 -16.90 -16.77
N ASN A 182 -35.45 -17.84 -15.82
CA ASN A 182 -35.82 -19.26 -16.08
C ASN A 182 -34.96 -19.92 -17.18
N LEU A 183 -33.64 -19.66 -17.13
CA LEU A 183 -32.68 -20.23 -18.08
C LEU A 183 -32.14 -21.58 -17.58
N PRO A 184 -31.65 -22.44 -18.46
CA PRO A 184 -31.07 -23.73 -18.10
C PRO A 184 -29.83 -23.56 -17.21
N ILE A 185 -29.64 -24.49 -16.26
CA ILE A 185 -28.43 -24.57 -15.42
C ILE A 185 -27.89 -25.99 -15.59
N VAL A 186 -26.68 -26.12 -16.09
CA VAL A 186 -26.00 -27.40 -16.33
C VAL A 186 -24.80 -27.54 -15.39
N ALA A 187 -24.80 -28.55 -14.53
CA ALA A 187 -23.68 -28.86 -13.66
C ALA A 187 -22.47 -29.32 -14.47
N THR A 188 -21.35 -28.63 -14.39
CA THR A 188 -20.06 -29.04 -14.97
C THR A 188 -19.14 -29.71 -13.96
N GLN A 189 -19.41 -29.53 -12.68
CA GLN A 189 -18.71 -30.19 -11.58
C GLN A 189 -19.73 -30.71 -10.57
N MET A 190 -19.47 -31.90 -10.02
CA MET A 190 -20.25 -32.47 -8.92
C MET A 190 -19.72 -31.94 -7.60
N PRO A 191 -20.52 -31.21 -6.80
CA PRO A 191 -20.11 -30.81 -5.48
C PRO A 191 -19.79 -32.02 -4.59
N PRO A 192 -18.83 -31.87 -3.61
CA PRO A 192 -18.57 -32.93 -2.65
C PRO A 192 -19.77 -33.15 -1.70
N ALA A 193 -19.90 -34.35 -1.12
CA ALA A 193 -20.99 -34.66 -0.19
C ALA A 193 -21.18 -33.64 0.92
N SER A 194 -20.09 -33.11 1.46
CA SER A 194 -20.10 -32.08 2.50
C SER A 194 -20.80 -30.77 2.09
N TRP A 195 -20.78 -30.42 0.78
CA TRP A 195 -21.50 -29.25 0.28
C TRP A 195 -23.01 -29.43 0.34
N PHE A 196 -23.48 -30.63 -0.01
CA PHE A 196 -24.91 -31.02 0.06
C PHE A 196 -25.38 -31.15 1.49
N ASP A 197 -24.58 -31.80 2.35
CA ASP A 197 -24.88 -31.97 3.77
C ASP A 197 -25.04 -30.62 4.49
N ALA A 198 -24.14 -29.67 4.24
CA ALA A 198 -24.20 -28.32 4.82
C ALA A 198 -25.47 -27.55 4.43
N ARG A 199 -26.16 -27.95 3.33
CA ARG A 199 -27.39 -27.32 2.82
C ARG A 199 -28.62 -28.17 3.04
N SER A 200 -28.46 -29.33 3.69
CA SER A 200 -29.54 -30.28 3.97
C SER A 200 -30.31 -30.71 2.74
N ILE A 201 -29.60 -30.94 1.61
CA ILE A 201 -30.15 -31.43 0.35
C ILE A 201 -29.46 -32.74 -0.08
N ALA A 202 -30.17 -33.56 -0.80
CA ALA A 202 -29.62 -34.82 -1.33
C ALA A 202 -28.60 -34.53 -2.45
N PRO A 203 -27.47 -35.26 -2.53
CA PRO A 203 -26.55 -35.16 -3.65
C PRO A 203 -27.22 -35.40 -5.00
N SER A 204 -27.11 -34.43 -5.91
CA SER A 204 -27.72 -34.48 -7.22
C SER A 204 -26.94 -33.62 -8.22
N ALA A 205 -26.83 -34.12 -9.46
CA ALA A 205 -26.34 -33.33 -10.60
C ALA A 205 -27.44 -32.41 -11.19
N ASP A 206 -28.68 -32.55 -10.73
CA ASP A 206 -29.78 -31.68 -11.12
C ASP A 206 -29.73 -30.36 -10.35
N CYS A 207 -29.25 -29.32 -11.03
CA CYS A 207 -29.13 -27.98 -10.50
C CYS A 207 -30.47 -27.32 -10.13
N SER A 208 -31.62 -27.90 -10.51
CA SER A 208 -32.94 -27.39 -10.11
C SER A 208 -33.12 -27.47 -8.59
N THR A 209 -32.44 -28.42 -7.95
CA THR A 209 -32.45 -28.65 -6.51
C THR A 209 -31.41 -27.81 -5.73
N TRP A 210 -30.49 -27.15 -6.43
CA TRP A 210 -29.42 -26.39 -5.79
C TRP A 210 -29.94 -25.05 -5.31
N PRO A 211 -29.64 -24.63 -4.07
CA PRO A 211 -30.04 -23.33 -3.57
C PRO A 211 -29.13 -22.17 -4.07
N GLU A 212 -27.90 -22.51 -4.51
CA GLU A 212 -26.88 -21.58 -4.97
C GLU A 212 -25.89 -22.28 -5.91
N ALA A 213 -25.02 -21.53 -6.59
CA ALA A 213 -23.95 -22.07 -7.40
C ALA A 213 -22.90 -22.81 -6.55
N PHE A 214 -22.27 -23.82 -7.12
CA PHE A 214 -21.11 -24.47 -6.53
C PHE A 214 -19.83 -23.82 -7.02
N VAL A 215 -19.22 -22.99 -6.15
CA VAL A 215 -17.93 -22.34 -6.40
C VAL A 215 -16.85 -23.11 -5.64
N GLY A 216 -16.21 -24.08 -6.31
CA GLY A 216 -15.19 -24.94 -5.66
C GLY A 216 -14.66 -26.01 -6.62
N ASP A 217 -13.86 -26.91 -6.05
CA ASP A 217 -13.27 -28.04 -6.76
C ASP A 217 -14.17 -29.25 -6.61
N GLY A 218 -14.56 -29.82 -7.73
CA GLY A 218 -15.39 -31.04 -7.79
C GLY A 218 -15.02 -31.93 -8.99
N GLU A 219 -15.53 -33.17 -9.02
CA GLU A 219 -15.36 -34.05 -10.16
C GLU A 219 -16.11 -33.47 -11.36
N TYR A 220 -15.45 -33.34 -12.52
CA TYR A 220 -16.10 -32.88 -13.75
C TYR A 220 -17.12 -33.90 -14.25
N ILE A 221 -18.32 -33.41 -14.53
CA ILE A 221 -19.45 -34.14 -15.10
C ILE A 221 -20.06 -33.34 -16.27
N ASN A 222 -20.85 -33.98 -17.12
CA ASN A 222 -21.52 -33.32 -18.25
C ASN A 222 -20.60 -32.50 -19.15
N SER A 223 -19.29 -32.80 -19.14
CA SER A 223 -18.24 -32.01 -19.80
C SER A 223 -17.52 -32.86 -20.85
N THR A 224 -18.24 -33.31 -21.84
CA THR A 224 -17.72 -34.19 -22.92
C THR A 224 -18.43 -33.95 -24.25
N ASN A 225 -17.67 -34.07 -25.35
CA ASN A 225 -18.17 -34.20 -26.72
C ASN A 225 -17.38 -35.30 -27.44
N ASP A 226 -17.54 -35.43 -28.75
CA ASP A 226 -16.90 -36.49 -29.56
C ASP A 226 -15.36 -36.40 -29.60
N SER A 227 -14.77 -35.27 -29.26
CA SER A 227 -13.33 -34.99 -29.43
C SER A 227 -12.61 -34.59 -28.14
N VAL A 228 -13.31 -34.20 -27.08
CA VAL A 228 -12.73 -33.88 -25.77
C VAL A 228 -13.64 -34.31 -24.64
N SER A 229 -13.05 -34.83 -23.55
CA SER A 229 -13.76 -35.12 -22.31
C SER A 229 -12.99 -34.64 -21.10
N LEU A 230 -13.67 -33.93 -20.20
CA LEU A 230 -13.19 -33.57 -18.89
C LEU A 230 -13.79 -34.45 -17.78
N ASN A 231 -14.81 -35.23 -18.09
CA ASN A 231 -15.51 -36.07 -17.10
C ASN A 231 -14.54 -36.96 -16.32
N GLY A 232 -14.73 -37.03 -15.02
CA GLY A 232 -13.88 -37.77 -14.09
C GLY A 232 -12.59 -37.06 -13.67
N LEU A 233 -12.22 -35.91 -14.26
CA LEU A 233 -11.13 -35.07 -13.74
C LEU A 233 -11.55 -34.41 -12.41
N THR A 234 -10.58 -34.24 -11.51
CA THR A 234 -10.76 -33.52 -10.23
C THR A 234 -9.83 -32.32 -10.13
N SER A 235 -8.88 -32.19 -11.07
CA SER A 235 -7.92 -31.07 -11.12
C SER A 235 -8.42 -30.01 -12.10
N ILE A 236 -8.66 -28.79 -11.60
CA ILE A 236 -9.01 -27.64 -12.44
C ILE A 236 -7.84 -27.29 -13.40
N VAL A 237 -6.61 -27.43 -12.96
CA VAL A 237 -5.42 -27.14 -13.78
C VAL A 237 -5.38 -28.06 -15.01
N ASP A 238 -5.60 -29.38 -14.81
CA ASP A 238 -5.58 -30.35 -15.91
C ASP A 238 -6.78 -30.14 -16.86
N ALA A 239 -7.93 -29.79 -16.30
CA ALA A 239 -9.12 -29.50 -17.09
C ALA A 239 -8.95 -28.27 -17.97
N LYS A 240 -8.42 -27.17 -17.41
CA LYS A 240 -8.06 -25.94 -18.16
C LYS A 240 -7.03 -26.21 -19.24
N SER A 241 -5.96 -26.93 -18.90
CA SER A 241 -4.89 -27.26 -19.86
C SER A 241 -5.47 -28.07 -21.04
N ARG A 242 -6.29 -29.08 -20.76
CA ARG A 242 -6.94 -29.91 -21.78
C ARG A 242 -7.89 -29.10 -22.66
N MET A 243 -8.70 -28.23 -22.08
CA MET A 243 -9.64 -27.40 -22.82
C MET A 243 -8.89 -26.35 -23.67
N ASN A 244 -7.86 -25.70 -23.13
CA ASN A 244 -7.05 -24.74 -23.88
C ASN A 244 -6.39 -25.39 -25.10
N ALA A 245 -5.85 -26.60 -24.95
CA ALA A 245 -5.24 -27.32 -26.05
C ALA A 245 -6.31 -27.70 -27.14
N TRP A 246 -7.51 -28.11 -26.72
CA TRP A 246 -8.61 -28.43 -27.62
C TRP A 246 -9.11 -27.19 -28.39
N LEU A 247 -9.30 -26.05 -27.70
CA LEU A 247 -9.72 -24.76 -28.30
C LEU A 247 -8.73 -24.30 -29.37
N ALA A 248 -7.42 -24.32 -29.05
CA ALA A 248 -6.36 -23.94 -29.99
C ALA A 248 -6.32 -24.87 -31.21
N GLN A 249 -6.43 -26.20 -31.03
CA GLN A 249 -6.43 -27.21 -32.10
C GLN A 249 -7.58 -27.01 -33.09
N HIS A 250 -8.74 -26.54 -32.61
CA HIS A 250 -9.94 -26.36 -33.42
C HIS A 250 -10.11 -24.92 -33.92
N ASN A 251 -9.17 -24.02 -33.65
CA ASN A 251 -9.25 -22.57 -33.95
C ASN A 251 -10.49 -21.87 -33.37
N LEU A 252 -10.95 -22.35 -32.21
CA LEU A 252 -12.12 -21.83 -31.49
C LEU A 252 -11.74 -20.93 -30.32
N GLY A 253 -10.44 -20.82 -30.03
CA GLY A 253 -9.90 -19.98 -28.98
C GLY A 253 -8.41 -20.17 -28.78
N GLU A 254 -7.83 -19.35 -27.92
CA GLU A 254 -6.40 -19.38 -27.57
C GLU A 254 -6.16 -19.12 -26.09
N PRO A 255 -5.14 -19.72 -25.47
CA PRO A 255 -4.70 -19.32 -24.14
C PRO A 255 -4.35 -17.84 -24.13
N THR A 256 -4.87 -17.10 -23.17
CA THR A 256 -4.72 -15.65 -23.13
C THR A 256 -4.56 -15.19 -21.68
N THR A 257 -3.60 -14.31 -21.46
CA THR A 257 -3.45 -13.61 -20.17
C THR A 257 -4.04 -12.20 -20.29
N THR A 258 -4.84 -11.82 -19.32
CA THR A 258 -5.40 -10.47 -19.21
C THR A 258 -5.04 -9.86 -17.85
N TYR A 259 -5.19 -8.56 -17.74
CA TYR A 259 -4.92 -7.80 -16.51
C TYR A 259 -6.12 -6.94 -16.17
N ARG A 260 -6.37 -6.77 -14.86
CA ARG A 260 -7.31 -5.76 -14.38
C ARG A 260 -6.75 -4.35 -14.59
N LEU A 261 -5.42 -4.22 -14.49
CA LEU A 261 -4.69 -2.99 -14.78
C LEU A 261 -5.06 -2.48 -16.17
N ARG A 262 -5.34 -1.19 -16.27
CA ARG A 262 -5.59 -0.47 -17.53
C ARG A 262 -4.42 0.45 -17.83
N ASP A 263 -4.21 0.79 -19.11
CA ASP A 263 -3.24 1.78 -19.49
C ASP A 263 -3.47 3.10 -18.76
N TRP A 264 -2.39 3.72 -18.34
CA TRP A 264 -2.45 4.92 -17.53
C TRP A 264 -2.90 6.11 -18.36
N LEU A 265 -4.09 6.65 -18.03
CA LEU A 265 -4.59 7.88 -18.62
C LEU A 265 -3.68 9.03 -18.21
N PHE A 266 -2.86 9.51 -19.16
CA PHE A 266 -1.70 10.37 -18.89
C PHE A 266 -1.93 11.83 -19.23
N SER A 267 -3.14 12.29 -19.48
CA SER A 267 -3.46 13.70 -19.75
C SER A 267 -4.58 14.24 -18.87
N ARG A 268 -4.49 15.53 -18.54
CA ARG A 268 -5.45 16.27 -17.72
C ARG A 268 -5.77 17.62 -18.34
N GLN A 269 -7.04 18.00 -18.30
CA GLN A 269 -7.57 19.27 -18.76
C GLN A 269 -7.46 20.31 -17.64
N ARG A 270 -6.23 20.54 -17.16
CA ARG A 270 -5.90 21.45 -16.05
C ARG A 270 -4.80 22.41 -16.48
N TYR A 271 -4.57 23.47 -15.69
CA TYR A 271 -3.43 24.35 -15.85
C TYR A 271 -2.17 23.79 -15.15
N TRP A 272 -2.31 23.45 -13.87
CA TRP A 272 -1.19 22.93 -13.07
C TRP A 272 -0.85 21.49 -13.43
N GLY A 273 0.36 21.29 -13.93
CA GLY A 273 0.94 20.03 -14.35
C GLY A 273 2.04 20.29 -15.38
N GLU A 274 2.85 19.27 -15.64
CA GLU A 274 3.90 19.34 -16.65
C GLU A 274 3.27 19.41 -18.05
N PRO A 275 3.61 20.42 -18.87
CA PRO A 275 3.10 20.51 -20.24
C PRO A 275 3.76 19.45 -21.13
N PHE A 276 3.02 18.98 -22.12
CA PHE A 276 3.57 18.02 -23.09
C PHE A 276 4.51 18.67 -24.08
N PRO A 277 5.68 18.08 -24.36
CA PRO A 277 6.56 18.51 -25.44
C PRO A 277 6.06 18.01 -26.80
N ILE A 278 4.78 18.22 -27.09
CA ILE A 278 4.07 17.73 -28.28
C ILE A 278 3.38 18.87 -28.99
N VAL A 279 3.44 18.83 -30.31
CA VAL A 279 2.72 19.73 -31.21
C VAL A 279 1.94 18.96 -32.28
N TYR A 280 0.92 19.57 -32.86
CA TYR A 280 0.10 19.00 -33.92
C TYR A 280 0.16 19.87 -35.17
N ASP A 281 0.24 19.22 -36.33
CA ASP A 281 0.08 19.87 -37.62
C ASP A 281 -1.41 20.18 -37.93
N GLU A 282 -1.67 20.73 -39.13
CA GLU A 282 -3.01 21.06 -39.60
C GLU A 282 -3.93 19.83 -39.72
N ASP A 283 -3.34 18.67 -40.03
CA ASP A 283 -4.04 17.38 -40.12
C ASP A 283 -4.28 16.73 -38.74
N GLY A 284 -3.75 17.31 -37.65
CA GLY A 284 -3.85 16.80 -36.29
C GLY A 284 -2.91 15.64 -35.99
N ARG A 285 -1.82 15.47 -36.76
CA ARG A 285 -0.75 14.52 -36.47
C ARG A 285 0.16 15.08 -35.39
N ALA A 286 0.54 14.23 -34.44
CA ALA A 286 1.38 14.60 -33.31
C ALA A 286 2.87 14.48 -33.65
N TYR A 287 3.66 15.45 -33.20
CA TYR A 287 5.12 15.50 -33.31
C TYR A 287 5.74 15.92 -31.98
N ALA A 288 6.90 15.33 -31.65
CA ALA A 288 7.71 15.83 -30.55
C ALA A 288 8.33 17.19 -30.92
N VAL A 289 8.41 18.10 -29.96
CA VAL A 289 9.14 19.36 -30.19
C VAL A 289 10.64 19.10 -30.26
N PRO A 290 11.42 19.92 -31.02
CA PRO A 290 12.87 19.79 -31.02
C PRO A 290 13.48 20.03 -29.67
N THR A 291 14.53 19.27 -29.31
CA THR A 291 15.19 19.33 -28.00
C THR A 291 15.65 20.74 -27.62
N GLN A 292 16.11 21.52 -28.59
CA GLN A 292 16.56 22.90 -28.36
C GLN A 292 15.41 23.87 -27.98
N THR A 293 14.15 23.45 -28.09
CA THR A 293 12.99 24.24 -27.69
C THR A 293 12.45 23.87 -26.29
N LEU A 294 13.15 22.96 -25.62
CA LEU A 294 12.83 22.57 -24.24
C LEU A 294 13.52 23.52 -23.24
N PRO A 295 12.96 23.70 -22.05
CA PRO A 295 11.67 23.16 -21.59
C PRO A 295 10.45 23.90 -22.18
N VAL A 296 9.33 23.18 -22.31
CA VAL A 296 8.04 23.83 -22.56
C VAL A 296 7.51 24.41 -21.24
N LEU A 297 7.41 25.73 -21.18
CA LEU A 297 6.94 26.43 -19.96
C LEU A 297 5.44 26.70 -20.05
N LEU A 298 4.76 26.67 -18.90
CA LEU A 298 3.38 27.12 -18.79
C LEU A 298 3.29 28.64 -19.02
N PRO A 299 2.31 29.12 -19.81
CA PRO A 299 2.08 30.54 -19.99
C PRO A 299 1.45 31.16 -18.76
N GLU A 300 1.65 32.45 -18.54
CA GLU A 300 0.88 33.17 -17.51
C GLU A 300 -0.61 33.20 -17.86
N LEU A 301 -1.44 32.93 -16.86
CA LEU A 301 -2.90 32.90 -16.99
C LEU A 301 -3.54 33.60 -15.80
N ALA A 302 -4.46 34.52 -16.07
CA ALA A 302 -5.13 35.27 -15.01
C ALA A 302 -6.18 34.45 -14.24
N ASP A 303 -6.75 33.43 -14.89
CA ASP A 303 -7.76 32.53 -14.30
C ASP A 303 -7.49 31.07 -14.69
N PHE A 304 -7.26 30.22 -13.70
CA PHE A 304 -6.96 28.79 -13.87
C PHE A 304 -8.21 27.90 -13.90
N LYS A 305 -9.39 28.47 -13.68
CA LYS A 305 -10.65 27.70 -13.68
C LYS A 305 -10.94 27.14 -15.06
N PRO A 306 -11.55 25.94 -15.16
CA PRO A 306 -12.08 25.46 -16.42
C PRO A 306 -13.14 26.42 -16.93
N THR A 307 -13.34 26.46 -18.26
CA THR A 307 -14.43 27.26 -18.85
C THR A 307 -15.76 26.73 -18.32
N ALA A 308 -16.52 27.61 -17.69
CA ALA A 308 -17.86 27.25 -17.23
C ALA A 308 -18.75 26.97 -18.42
N LEU A 309 -19.27 25.76 -18.50
CA LEU A 309 -20.34 25.40 -19.45
C LEU A 309 -21.68 25.66 -18.79
N SER A 310 -22.71 25.99 -19.61
CA SER A 310 -24.06 26.04 -19.09
C SER A 310 -24.42 24.70 -18.44
N PRO A 311 -25.15 24.69 -17.31
CA PRO A 311 -25.61 23.45 -16.70
C PRO A 311 -26.38 22.51 -17.65
N ASP A 312 -26.99 23.06 -18.67
CA ASP A 312 -27.78 22.34 -19.66
C ASP A 312 -27.00 22.01 -20.96
N ASP A 313 -25.73 22.42 -21.04
CA ASP A 313 -24.89 22.18 -22.23
C ASP A 313 -24.18 20.84 -22.12
N ALA A 314 -24.86 19.78 -22.55
CA ALA A 314 -24.26 18.44 -22.68
C ALA A 314 -23.50 18.25 -24.02
N THR A 315 -23.41 19.26 -24.88
CA THR A 315 -22.90 19.14 -26.26
C THR A 315 -21.53 19.77 -26.48
N SER A 316 -21.14 20.77 -25.69
CA SER A 316 -19.83 21.42 -25.80
C SER A 316 -18.70 20.60 -25.16
N ASP A 317 -17.54 20.54 -25.83
CA ASP A 317 -16.37 19.94 -25.27
C ASP A 317 -15.76 20.83 -24.19
N PRO A 318 -15.22 20.21 -23.07
CA PRO A 318 -14.52 20.99 -22.07
C PRO A 318 -13.25 21.59 -22.67
N VAL A 319 -13.10 22.92 -22.51
CA VAL A 319 -11.93 23.65 -23.00
C VAL A 319 -10.88 23.71 -21.90
N PRO A 320 -9.69 23.06 -22.07
CA PRO A 320 -8.60 23.15 -21.13
C PRO A 320 -8.16 24.61 -20.92
N PRO A 321 -7.70 25.00 -19.71
CA PRO A 321 -7.24 26.37 -19.44
C PRO A 321 -6.17 26.85 -20.44
N LEU A 322 -5.22 26.01 -20.82
CA LEU A 322 -4.14 26.32 -21.76
C LEU A 322 -4.65 26.63 -23.17
N ALA A 323 -5.76 26.05 -23.59
CA ALA A 323 -6.35 26.32 -24.91
C ALA A 323 -6.84 27.76 -25.08
N ARG A 324 -7.02 28.51 -23.99
CA ARG A 324 -7.45 29.92 -24.00
C ARG A 324 -6.31 30.90 -24.33
N VAL A 325 -5.03 30.44 -24.21
CA VAL A 325 -3.84 31.26 -24.48
C VAL A 325 -3.42 31.07 -25.94
N THR A 326 -4.06 31.78 -26.85
CA THR A 326 -3.84 31.58 -28.31
C THR A 326 -2.41 31.78 -28.76
N ASP A 327 -1.69 32.75 -28.18
CA ASP A 327 -0.29 33.05 -28.54
C ASP A 327 0.68 31.94 -28.05
N TRP A 328 0.33 31.24 -26.99
CA TRP A 328 1.08 30.08 -26.51
C TRP A 328 0.72 28.80 -27.27
N THR A 329 -0.56 28.62 -27.61
CA THR A 329 -1.03 27.41 -28.30
C THR A 329 -0.49 27.29 -29.71
N ARG A 330 -0.17 28.41 -30.37
CA ARG A 330 0.43 28.43 -31.71
C ARG A 330 1.94 28.64 -31.61
N VAL A 331 2.68 27.86 -32.34
CA VAL A 331 4.15 27.94 -32.35
C VAL A 331 4.69 27.63 -33.75
N THR A 332 5.65 28.43 -34.19
CA THR A 332 6.38 28.15 -35.42
C THR A 332 7.62 27.34 -35.10
N LEU A 333 7.72 26.14 -35.67
CA LEU A 333 8.85 25.22 -35.48
C LEU A 333 9.33 24.70 -36.83
N ASP A 334 10.63 24.40 -36.92
CA ASP A 334 11.23 23.64 -38.01
C ASP A 334 11.45 22.18 -37.53
N LEU A 335 10.68 21.25 -38.05
CA LEU A 335 10.79 19.82 -37.76
C LEU A 335 11.56 19.05 -38.84
N GLY A 336 12.30 19.78 -39.72
CA GLY A 336 13.13 19.22 -40.78
C GLY A 336 12.67 19.58 -42.20
N ASP A 337 11.48 20.17 -42.35
CA ASP A 337 10.85 20.57 -43.60
C ASP A 337 10.75 22.11 -43.76
N GLY A 338 11.47 22.86 -42.94
CA GLY A 338 11.39 24.30 -42.82
C GLY A 338 10.34 24.79 -41.80
N PRO A 339 10.38 26.08 -41.42
CA PRO A 339 9.49 26.65 -40.44
C PRO A 339 8.02 26.56 -40.84
N ARG A 340 7.18 25.96 -39.98
CA ARG A 340 5.71 25.86 -40.14
C ARG A 340 5.00 26.18 -38.81
N GLU A 341 3.74 26.57 -38.88
CA GLU A 341 2.88 26.75 -37.71
C GLU A 341 2.35 25.41 -37.25
N TYR A 342 2.45 25.17 -35.94
CA TYR A 342 1.92 24.01 -35.22
C TYR A 342 1.06 24.47 -34.05
N ARG A 343 0.21 23.56 -33.57
CA ARG A 343 -0.56 23.78 -32.33
C ARG A 343 0.01 22.92 -31.20
N ARG A 344 0.31 23.53 -30.06
CA ARG A 344 0.75 22.79 -28.87
C ARG A 344 -0.36 21.91 -28.31
N GLU A 345 0.05 20.79 -27.68
CA GLU A 345 -0.85 20.05 -26.79
C GLU A 345 -1.27 20.98 -25.64
N VAL A 346 -2.57 21.01 -25.35
CA VAL A 346 -3.19 21.90 -24.36
C VAL A 346 -3.57 21.19 -23.06
N ASN A 347 -3.43 19.87 -23.00
CA ASN A 347 -3.49 19.11 -21.78
C ASN A 347 -2.16 19.17 -21.04
N VAL A 348 -2.17 18.89 -19.76
CA VAL A 348 -0.98 18.67 -18.93
C VAL A 348 -0.89 17.22 -18.49
N MET A 349 0.30 16.77 -18.09
CA MET A 349 0.51 15.46 -17.49
C MET A 349 -0.20 15.37 -16.13
N PRO A 350 -0.55 14.16 -15.62
CA PRO A 350 -1.13 13.99 -14.29
C PRO A 350 -0.12 14.35 -13.21
N GLN A 351 -0.59 14.71 -12.01
CA GLN A 351 0.28 15.05 -10.87
C GLN A 351 1.31 13.98 -10.50
N TRP A 352 1.04 12.72 -10.81
CA TRP A 352 1.98 11.62 -10.58
C TRP A 352 3.15 11.57 -11.56
N ALA A 353 3.12 12.32 -12.66
CA ALA A 353 4.20 12.33 -13.65
C ALA A 353 5.51 12.84 -13.03
N GLY A 354 5.50 14.00 -12.39
CA GLY A 354 6.66 14.57 -11.73
C GLY A 354 7.14 13.72 -10.55
N SER A 355 6.21 13.17 -9.75
CA SER A 355 6.55 12.35 -8.59
C SER A 355 7.14 10.97 -8.94
N CYS A 356 7.11 10.57 -10.23
CA CYS A 356 7.71 9.31 -10.66
C CYS A 356 9.23 9.36 -10.88
N TRP A 357 9.86 10.52 -10.75
CA TRP A 357 11.29 10.67 -11.01
C TRP A 357 11.99 11.77 -10.17
N TYR A 358 11.28 12.39 -9.21
CA TYR A 358 11.78 13.50 -8.41
C TYR A 358 13.02 13.13 -7.58
N GLU A 359 13.07 11.88 -7.09
CA GLU A 359 14.17 11.35 -6.30
C GLU A 359 15.48 11.32 -7.07
N MET A 360 15.43 11.03 -8.37
CA MET A 360 16.60 11.10 -9.24
C MET A 360 17.04 12.54 -9.45
N ARG A 361 16.11 13.47 -9.67
CA ARG A 361 16.42 14.88 -9.86
C ARG A 361 17.04 15.54 -8.61
N TYR A 362 16.72 15.06 -7.41
CA TYR A 362 17.33 15.50 -6.17
C TYR A 362 18.84 15.26 -6.13
N LEU A 363 19.33 14.23 -6.81
CA LEU A 363 20.75 13.88 -6.85
C LEU A 363 21.57 14.81 -7.73
N ASP A 364 20.94 15.45 -8.74
CA ASP A 364 21.60 16.33 -9.69
C ASP A 364 20.70 17.51 -10.11
N PRO A 365 20.31 18.37 -9.13
CA PRO A 365 19.23 19.36 -9.32
C PRO A 365 19.60 20.53 -10.21
N THR A 366 20.88 20.79 -10.42
CA THR A 366 21.39 21.94 -11.20
C THR A 366 21.85 21.60 -12.60
N ASN A 367 21.80 20.32 -12.99
CA ASN A 367 22.19 19.88 -14.32
C ASN A 367 21.19 20.40 -15.37
N SER A 368 21.68 21.17 -16.34
CA SER A 368 20.87 21.73 -17.43
C SER A 368 20.80 20.86 -18.68
N GLU A 369 21.68 19.87 -18.80
CA GLU A 369 21.84 19.07 -20.02
C GLU A 369 21.03 17.76 -19.97
N VAL A 370 21.03 17.09 -18.79
CA VAL A 370 20.32 15.85 -18.55
C VAL A 370 19.58 15.92 -17.20
N PHE A 371 18.57 15.08 -17.00
CA PHE A 371 17.81 15.10 -15.75
C PHE A 371 18.61 14.53 -14.57
N ILE A 372 19.61 13.70 -14.83
CA ILE A 372 20.61 13.19 -13.89
C ILE A 372 21.84 12.72 -14.66
N ASP A 373 23.03 13.01 -14.12
CA ASP A 373 24.27 12.45 -14.65
C ASP A 373 24.39 10.95 -14.34
N HIS A 374 24.89 10.16 -15.30
CA HIS A 374 24.98 8.71 -15.19
C HIS A 374 25.91 8.23 -14.06
N GLU A 375 27.00 8.93 -13.79
CA GLU A 375 27.91 8.54 -12.71
C GLU A 375 27.29 8.82 -11.35
N VAL A 376 26.56 9.95 -11.23
CA VAL A 376 25.80 10.32 -10.03
C VAL A 376 24.69 9.30 -9.76
N GLU A 377 23.91 8.96 -10.79
CA GLU A 377 22.85 7.95 -10.69
C GLU A 377 23.41 6.59 -10.26
N ARG A 378 24.46 6.12 -10.93
CA ARG A 378 25.07 4.83 -10.62
C ARG A 378 25.63 4.77 -9.22
N TYR A 379 26.22 5.85 -8.74
CA TYR A 379 26.77 5.93 -7.39
C TYR A 379 25.67 5.84 -6.31
N TRP A 380 24.56 6.57 -6.48
CA TRP A 380 23.53 6.67 -5.47
C TRP A 380 22.41 5.63 -5.60
N MET A 381 22.11 5.17 -6.80
CA MET A 381 20.96 4.32 -7.09
C MET A 381 21.32 3.02 -7.82
N GLY A 382 22.56 2.85 -8.26
CA GLY A 382 22.99 1.65 -8.96
C GLY A 382 22.91 0.40 -8.06
N PRO A 383 22.77 -0.80 -8.66
CA PRO A 383 22.76 -2.05 -7.91
C PRO A 383 24.12 -2.30 -7.23
N GLU A 384 24.11 -2.63 -5.94
CA GLU A 384 25.32 -2.87 -5.14
C GLU A 384 26.01 -4.21 -5.45
N HIS A 385 25.21 -5.22 -5.87
CA HIS A 385 25.67 -6.55 -6.20
C HIS A 385 24.71 -7.24 -7.18
N GLU A 386 25.10 -8.38 -7.73
CA GLU A 386 24.22 -9.16 -8.62
C GLU A 386 22.93 -9.56 -7.91
N GLY A 387 21.78 -9.30 -8.57
CA GLY A 387 20.46 -9.54 -8.05
C GLY A 387 19.86 -8.38 -7.23
N HIS A 388 20.65 -7.37 -6.86
CA HIS A 388 20.13 -6.14 -6.27
C HIS A 388 19.42 -5.29 -7.33
N THR A 389 18.25 -4.74 -7.02
CA THR A 389 17.46 -3.96 -7.99
C THR A 389 17.99 -2.55 -8.22
N GLY A 390 18.85 -2.08 -7.32
CA GLY A 390 19.16 -0.65 -7.21
C GLY A 390 17.99 0.15 -6.66
N GLY A 391 18.04 1.45 -6.85
CA GLY A 391 17.05 2.40 -6.37
C GLY A 391 17.43 3.03 -5.03
N VAL A 392 16.54 3.89 -4.51
CA VAL A 392 16.70 4.52 -3.19
C VAL A 392 16.77 3.45 -2.11
N ASP A 393 17.77 3.54 -1.21
CA ASP A 393 18.04 2.52 -0.18
C ASP A 393 16.89 2.36 0.79
N LEU A 394 16.28 3.48 1.22
CA LEU A 394 15.12 3.50 2.12
C LEU A 394 14.11 4.55 1.67
N TYR A 395 12.89 4.10 1.40
CA TYR A 395 11.77 4.95 1.05
C TYR A 395 10.67 4.84 2.11
N VAL A 396 10.32 5.97 2.73
CA VAL A 396 9.31 6.03 3.81
C VAL A 396 8.07 6.73 3.31
N GLY A 397 6.91 6.09 3.43
CA GLY A 397 5.66 6.68 2.98
C GLY A 397 4.42 5.90 3.39
N GLY A 398 3.24 6.55 3.30
CA GLY A 398 1.97 5.96 3.71
C GLY A 398 1.49 4.84 2.79
N VAL A 399 0.74 3.91 3.36
CA VAL A 399 0.20 2.73 2.66
C VAL A 399 -0.77 3.10 1.53
N GLU A 400 -1.38 4.29 1.57
CA GLU A 400 -2.29 4.81 0.54
C GLU A 400 -1.65 4.94 -0.84
N HIS A 401 -0.33 5.03 -0.90
CA HIS A 401 0.42 5.14 -2.16
C HIS A 401 0.75 3.79 -2.82
N ALA A 402 0.41 2.67 -2.21
CA ALA A 402 0.74 1.32 -2.68
C ALA A 402 0.41 1.08 -4.16
N VAL A 403 -0.79 1.49 -4.59
CA VAL A 403 -1.31 1.29 -5.96
C VAL A 403 -1.47 2.60 -6.75
N LEU A 404 -0.98 3.70 -6.21
CA LEU A 404 -0.93 5.02 -6.85
C LEU A 404 0.52 5.37 -7.21
N HIS A 405 1.15 6.27 -6.42
CA HIS A 405 2.51 6.75 -6.65
C HIS A 405 3.52 5.60 -6.82
N LEU A 406 3.54 4.61 -5.93
CA LEU A 406 4.54 3.54 -5.97
C LEU A 406 4.44 2.68 -7.24
N LEU A 407 3.23 2.39 -7.71
CA LEU A 407 3.04 1.61 -8.93
C LEU A 407 3.46 2.40 -10.19
N TYR A 408 3.08 3.68 -10.25
CA TYR A 408 3.44 4.54 -11.39
C TYR A 408 4.93 4.86 -11.42
N ALA A 409 5.57 5.08 -10.26
CA ALA A 409 7.01 5.30 -10.16
C ALA A 409 7.79 4.06 -10.63
N ARG A 410 7.39 2.85 -10.23
CA ARG A 410 8.00 1.60 -10.71
C ARG A 410 7.87 1.45 -12.23
N PHE A 411 6.69 1.72 -12.77
CA PHE A 411 6.49 1.67 -14.23
C PHE A 411 7.38 2.69 -14.95
N TRP A 412 7.38 3.95 -14.51
CA TRP A 412 8.18 5.02 -15.10
C TRP A 412 9.66 4.70 -15.08
N HIS A 413 10.14 4.22 -13.94
CA HIS A 413 11.53 3.85 -13.76
C HIS A 413 11.97 2.71 -14.68
N LYS A 414 11.13 1.68 -14.85
CA LYS A 414 11.40 0.60 -15.83
C LYS A 414 11.48 1.09 -17.27
N VAL A 415 10.67 2.08 -17.64
CA VAL A 415 10.75 2.71 -18.95
C VAL A 415 12.09 3.45 -19.11
N LEU A 416 12.51 4.21 -18.09
CA LEU A 416 13.83 4.90 -18.12
C LEU A 416 14.99 3.92 -18.16
N HIS A 417 14.91 2.81 -17.44
CA HIS A 417 15.90 1.74 -17.50
C HIS A 417 15.99 1.11 -18.89
N ASP A 418 14.86 0.76 -19.51
CA ASP A 418 14.82 0.20 -20.87
C ASP A 418 15.35 1.16 -21.94
N LEU A 419 15.23 2.47 -21.72
CA LEU A 419 15.78 3.51 -22.56
C LEU A 419 17.27 3.81 -22.27
N GLY A 420 17.84 3.20 -21.24
CA GLY A 420 19.23 3.37 -20.85
C GLY A 420 19.54 4.67 -20.12
N HIS A 421 18.55 5.31 -19.53
CA HIS A 421 18.73 6.56 -18.79
C HIS A 421 19.11 6.34 -17.32
N VAL A 422 18.84 5.18 -16.75
CA VAL A 422 19.17 4.79 -15.37
C VAL A 422 19.72 3.36 -15.34
N SER A 423 20.55 3.06 -14.34
CA SER A 423 21.19 1.76 -14.15
C SER A 423 20.38 0.83 -13.24
N SER A 424 19.53 1.38 -12.38
CA SER A 424 18.66 0.64 -11.47
C SER A 424 17.38 0.16 -12.16
N GLU A 425 16.90 -1.02 -11.79
CA GLU A 425 15.67 -1.61 -12.35
C GLU A 425 14.40 -1.19 -11.63
N GLU A 426 14.53 -0.75 -10.36
CA GLU A 426 13.46 -0.30 -9.49
C GLU A 426 13.82 1.03 -8.83
N PRO A 427 12.85 1.93 -8.59
CA PRO A 427 13.13 3.24 -8.00
C PRO A 427 13.44 3.18 -6.50
N PHE A 428 12.88 2.20 -5.77
CA PHE A 428 12.95 2.09 -4.31
C PHE A 428 13.27 0.67 -3.91
N HIS A 429 14.44 0.44 -3.30
CA HIS A 429 14.86 -0.90 -2.88
C HIS A 429 14.07 -1.37 -1.65
N ARG A 430 14.12 -0.58 -0.56
CA ARG A 430 13.42 -0.87 0.68
C ARG A 430 12.31 0.14 0.92
N LEU A 431 11.09 -0.35 1.18
CA LEU A 431 9.95 0.47 1.55
C LEU A 431 9.61 0.27 3.03
N PHE A 432 9.43 1.38 3.73
CA PHE A 432 8.90 1.37 5.09
C PHE A 432 7.59 2.17 5.15
N ASN A 433 6.52 1.54 5.60
CA ASN A 433 5.24 2.24 5.81
C ASN A 433 5.08 2.56 7.29
N GLN A 434 5.02 3.85 7.62
CA GLN A 434 4.67 4.28 8.96
C GLN A 434 3.17 4.09 9.23
N GLY A 435 2.84 3.82 10.49
CA GLY A 435 1.46 3.79 10.97
C GLY A 435 0.82 5.18 10.98
N TYR A 436 -0.51 5.21 11.04
CA TYR A 436 -1.25 6.46 11.14
C TYR A 436 -1.27 6.98 12.56
N ILE A 437 -1.05 8.28 12.74
CA ILE A 437 -1.42 8.99 13.95
C ILE A 437 -2.90 9.32 13.85
N GLN A 438 -3.68 8.72 14.73
CA GLN A 438 -5.14 8.80 14.76
C GLN A 438 -5.59 9.58 16.00
N ALA A 439 -6.87 9.91 16.10
CA ALA A 439 -7.42 10.57 17.26
C ALA A 439 -8.82 10.06 17.60
N TYR A 440 -9.22 10.29 18.84
CA TYR A 440 -10.60 10.06 19.24
C TYR A 440 -11.47 11.23 18.80
N ALA A 441 -12.64 10.92 18.23
CA ALA A 441 -13.72 11.85 17.98
C ALA A 441 -14.85 11.57 18.97
N TYR A 442 -15.63 12.58 19.29
CA TYR A 442 -16.71 12.47 20.26
C TYR A 442 -18.02 12.97 19.66
N ARG A 443 -19.11 12.25 19.95
CA ARG A 443 -20.45 12.59 19.47
C ARG A 443 -21.42 12.74 20.61
N ASP A 444 -22.27 13.77 20.55
CA ASP A 444 -23.40 13.97 21.47
C ASP A 444 -24.52 12.95 21.20
N ALA A 445 -25.54 12.96 22.05
CA ALA A 445 -26.71 12.07 21.94
C ALA A 445 -27.49 12.23 20.60
N ARG A 446 -27.27 13.32 19.87
CA ARG A 446 -27.89 13.59 18.55
C ARG A 446 -27.00 13.13 17.41
N GLY A 447 -25.82 12.55 17.71
CA GLY A 447 -24.82 12.13 16.72
C GLY A 447 -23.98 13.29 16.16
N GLN A 448 -24.07 14.49 16.72
CA GLN A 448 -23.27 15.64 16.29
C GLN A 448 -21.87 15.58 16.90
N THR A 449 -20.87 15.88 16.10
CA THR A 449 -19.46 15.89 16.54
C THR A 449 -19.20 17.11 17.43
N VAL A 450 -18.63 16.84 18.62
CA VAL A 450 -18.22 17.88 19.60
C VAL A 450 -16.70 18.05 19.59
N PRO A 451 -16.14 19.22 19.99
CA PRO A 451 -14.70 19.44 20.03
C PRO A 451 -14.03 18.47 21.03
N ALA A 452 -13.03 17.73 20.58
CA ALA A 452 -12.31 16.76 21.42
C ALA A 452 -11.59 17.45 22.61
N THR A 453 -11.16 18.69 22.44
CA THR A 453 -10.47 19.49 23.47
C THR A 453 -11.39 19.94 24.60
N GLU A 454 -12.70 19.94 24.40
CA GLU A 454 -13.70 20.33 25.41
C GLU A 454 -14.31 19.14 26.16
N VAL A 455 -13.90 17.92 25.81
CA VAL A 455 -14.43 16.69 26.45
C VAL A 455 -13.68 16.41 27.74
N GLU A 456 -14.42 16.24 28.80
CA GLU A 456 -13.92 15.81 30.11
C GLU A 456 -13.89 14.29 30.19
N GLU A 457 -12.73 13.73 30.56
CA GLU A 457 -12.49 12.29 30.67
C GLU A 457 -12.36 11.89 32.14
N SER A 458 -13.19 10.95 32.58
CA SER A 458 -13.13 10.35 33.92
C SER A 458 -13.22 8.82 33.82
N GLY A 459 -12.07 8.15 33.76
CA GLY A 459 -12.00 6.73 33.44
C GLY A 459 -12.57 6.46 32.03
N ASP A 460 -13.55 5.56 31.93
CA ASP A 460 -14.25 5.25 30.69
C ASP A 460 -15.48 6.15 30.42
N ASN A 461 -15.69 7.18 31.22
CA ASN A 461 -16.76 8.13 31.03
C ASN A 461 -16.25 9.41 30.36
N TYR A 462 -16.96 9.81 29.31
CA TYR A 462 -16.64 10.99 28.50
C TYR A 462 -17.84 11.93 28.56
N THR A 463 -17.62 13.20 28.96
CA THR A 463 -18.70 14.20 29.06
C THR A 463 -18.31 15.49 28.35
N TRP A 464 -19.27 16.13 27.71
CA TRP A 464 -19.16 17.45 27.11
C TRP A 464 -20.29 18.32 27.63
N GLN A 465 -19.95 19.45 28.25
CA GLN A 465 -20.92 20.35 28.94
C GLN A 465 -21.83 19.63 29.93
N GLY A 466 -21.29 18.60 30.62
CA GLY A 466 -22.02 17.79 31.59
C GLY A 466 -22.88 16.65 31.03
N GLU A 467 -22.99 16.52 29.72
CA GLU A 467 -23.71 15.46 29.01
C GLU A 467 -22.76 14.36 28.51
N THR A 468 -23.19 13.10 28.58
CA THR A 468 -22.41 11.96 28.14
C THR A 468 -22.23 11.99 26.62
N VAL A 469 -21.00 11.76 26.13
CA VAL A 469 -20.66 11.66 24.71
C VAL A 469 -20.10 10.28 24.37
N ILE A 470 -20.28 9.85 23.13
CA ILE A 470 -19.76 8.59 22.60
C ILE A 470 -18.40 8.84 21.97
N ARG A 471 -17.38 8.06 22.36
CA ARG A 471 -16.04 8.12 21.82
C ARG A 471 -15.90 7.17 20.63
N GLU A 472 -15.39 7.66 19.52
CA GLU A 472 -15.06 6.91 18.31
C GLU A 472 -13.57 7.04 18.00
N TYR A 473 -12.89 5.93 17.76
CA TYR A 473 -11.47 5.91 17.36
C TYR A 473 -11.34 5.92 15.83
N GLY A 474 -10.48 6.78 15.30
CA GLY A 474 -10.27 6.84 13.85
C GLY A 474 -9.34 7.98 13.40
N LYS A 475 -9.57 8.46 12.21
CA LYS A 475 -8.74 9.51 11.60
C LYS A 475 -8.88 10.85 12.31
N MET A 476 -7.83 11.70 12.23
CA MET A 476 -7.93 13.13 12.51
C MET A 476 -8.61 13.86 11.36
N GLY A 477 -9.44 14.85 11.68
CA GLY A 477 -10.05 15.66 10.65
C GLY A 477 -10.84 16.85 11.18
N LYS A 478 -10.89 17.94 10.40
CA LYS A 478 -11.61 19.17 10.77
C LYS A 478 -13.10 18.91 11.04
N SER A 479 -13.73 18.06 10.22
CA SER A 479 -15.14 17.67 10.39
C SER A 479 -15.39 16.85 11.65
N LEU A 480 -14.36 16.18 12.17
CA LEU A 480 -14.42 15.39 13.40
C LEU A 480 -14.03 16.19 14.64
N LYS A 481 -13.60 17.45 14.48
CA LYS A 481 -13.19 18.37 15.55
C LYS A 481 -12.17 17.76 16.54
N ASN A 482 -11.29 16.89 16.04
CA ASN A 482 -10.27 16.17 16.79
C ASN A 482 -8.85 16.40 16.23
N ILE A 483 -8.68 17.46 15.46
CA ILE A 483 -7.38 17.76 14.81
C ILE A 483 -6.41 18.35 15.84
N VAL A 484 -5.16 17.95 15.73
CA VAL A 484 -4.02 18.55 16.40
C VAL A 484 -3.05 18.99 15.31
N THR A 485 -2.63 20.25 15.33
CA THR A 485 -1.71 20.78 14.32
C THR A 485 -0.28 20.79 14.84
N PRO A 486 0.73 20.58 13.97
CA PRO A 486 2.14 20.74 14.38
C PRO A 486 2.45 22.12 14.95
N ASP A 487 1.86 23.20 14.40
CA ASP A 487 2.09 24.58 14.85
C ASP A 487 1.73 24.77 16.32
N GLU A 488 0.56 24.26 16.76
CA GLU A 488 0.15 24.29 18.16
C GLU A 488 1.16 23.56 19.06
N MET A 489 1.68 22.42 18.61
CA MET A 489 2.68 21.65 19.36
C MET A 489 4.03 22.37 19.43
N TYR A 490 4.45 23.03 18.35
CA TYR A 490 5.69 23.80 18.32
C TYR A 490 5.63 25.01 19.27
N GLU A 491 4.50 25.70 19.29
CA GLU A 491 4.30 26.86 20.18
C GLU A 491 4.26 26.47 21.66
N GLU A 492 3.63 25.34 21.99
CA GLU A 492 3.46 24.92 23.38
C GLU A 492 4.66 24.14 23.93
N PHE A 493 5.25 23.22 23.15
CA PHE A 493 6.25 22.26 23.62
C PHE A 493 7.62 22.37 22.93
N GLY A 494 7.70 23.03 21.78
CA GLY A 494 8.89 23.09 20.93
C GLY A 494 9.02 21.88 20.00
N ALA A 495 9.75 22.08 18.89
CA ALA A 495 9.88 21.08 17.83
C ALA A 495 10.56 19.78 18.30
N ASP A 496 11.59 19.86 19.12
CA ASP A 496 12.32 18.68 19.62
C ASP A 496 11.45 17.80 20.50
N THR A 497 10.61 18.39 21.36
CA THR A 497 9.67 17.63 22.19
C THR A 497 8.62 16.91 21.33
N PHE A 498 8.10 17.60 20.31
CA PHE A 498 7.12 17.05 19.39
C PHE A 498 7.71 15.88 18.57
N ARG A 499 8.89 16.07 17.97
CA ARG A 499 9.62 15.02 17.25
C ARG A 499 9.87 13.79 18.12
N LEU A 500 10.36 14.02 19.34
CA LEU A 500 10.65 12.95 20.28
C LEU A 500 9.39 12.18 20.68
N TYR A 501 8.28 12.88 20.89
CA TYR A 501 7.00 12.24 21.23
C TYR A 501 6.47 11.37 20.09
N GLU A 502 6.46 11.87 18.84
CA GLU A 502 6.01 11.09 17.69
C GLU A 502 6.80 9.78 17.54
N MET A 503 8.12 9.84 17.72
CA MET A 503 8.99 8.67 17.64
C MET A 503 8.85 7.74 18.87
N ALA A 504 8.42 8.26 20.02
CA ALA A 504 8.26 7.48 21.26
C ALA A 504 6.90 6.77 21.39
N MET A 505 5.89 7.16 20.61
CA MET A 505 4.51 6.67 20.76
C MET A 505 4.36 5.14 20.63
N GLY A 506 5.32 4.46 20.02
CA GLY A 506 5.33 3.01 19.81
C GLY A 506 6.10 2.62 18.55
N PRO A 507 5.98 1.36 18.10
CA PRO A 507 6.56 0.96 16.82
C PRO A 507 6.10 1.87 15.69
N LEU A 508 7.04 2.30 14.85
CA LEU A 508 6.79 3.30 13.81
C LEU A 508 5.78 2.83 12.76
N ASP A 509 5.67 1.53 12.52
CA ASP A 509 4.73 0.89 11.59
C ASP A 509 3.32 0.68 12.17
N ALA A 510 3.12 0.95 13.45
CA ALA A 510 1.83 0.75 14.12
C ALA A 510 1.05 2.06 14.26
N SER A 511 -0.23 2.04 13.86
CA SER A 511 -1.14 3.17 14.08
C SER A 511 -1.40 3.40 15.58
N ARG A 512 -1.38 4.65 16.02
CA ARG A 512 -1.50 5.05 17.43
C ARG A 512 -2.45 6.24 17.61
N PRO A 513 -3.20 6.30 18.70
CA PRO A 513 -3.96 7.49 19.04
C PRO A 513 -3.03 8.59 19.57
N TRP A 514 -3.25 9.80 19.12
CA TRP A 514 -2.64 10.99 19.68
C TRP A 514 -3.14 11.25 21.11
N ASN A 515 -2.22 11.61 22.00
CA ASN A 515 -2.55 12.04 23.37
C ASN A 515 -1.62 13.17 23.80
N THR A 516 -2.08 14.40 23.78
CA THR A 516 -1.30 15.59 24.14
C THR A 516 -0.72 15.52 25.56
N ARG A 517 -1.38 14.82 26.50
CA ARG A 517 -0.89 14.68 27.88
C ARG A 517 0.45 13.92 27.94
N ASP A 518 0.69 12.99 27.04
CA ASP A 518 1.89 12.17 27.02
C ASP A 518 3.10 12.93 26.49
N VAL A 519 2.88 14.04 25.73
CA VAL A 519 3.93 14.95 25.24
C VAL A 519 4.73 15.54 26.41
N VAL A 520 4.05 15.87 27.52
CA VAL A 520 4.68 16.39 28.75
C VAL A 520 5.73 15.42 29.31
N GLY A 521 5.56 14.13 29.11
CA GLY A 521 6.55 13.11 29.52
C GLY A 521 7.89 13.30 28.81
N MET A 522 7.84 13.56 27.52
CA MET A 522 9.04 13.83 26.72
C MET A 522 9.70 15.16 27.06
N GLN A 523 8.90 16.20 27.25
CA GLN A 523 9.41 17.49 27.71
C GLN A 523 10.17 17.37 29.04
N ARG A 524 9.63 16.63 30.01
CA ARG A 524 10.30 16.38 31.29
C ARG A 524 11.60 15.59 31.14
N PHE A 525 11.69 14.68 30.18
CA PHE A 525 12.92 13.98 29.86
C PHE A 525 13.98 14.96 29.36
N LEU A 526 13.66 15.83 28.40
CA LEU A 526 14.59 16.83 27.86
C LEU A 526 15.02 17.82 28.94
N GLN A 527 14.12 18.27 29.80
CA GLN A 527 14.47 19.14 30.96
C GLN A 527 15.39 18.43 31.94
N ARG A 528 15.24 17.13 32.21
CA ARG A 528 16.18 16.41 33.07
C ARG A 528 17.55 16.26 32.42
N LEU A 529 17.57 15.98 31.11
CA LEU A 529 18.82 15.92 30.34
C LEU A 529 19.58 17.26 30.44
N TRP A 530 18.86 18.38 30.22
CA TRP A 530 19.45 19.72 30.37
C TRP A 530 20.11 19.88 31.72
N ARG A 531 19.40 19.59 32.82
CA ARG A 531 19.91 19.71 34.20
C ARG A 531 21.08 18.79 34.54
N ASN A 532 21.26 17.72 33.82
CA ASN A 532 22.42 16.85 33.96
C ASN A 532 23.69 17.43 33.33
N ILE A 533 23.56 18.53 32.57
CA ILE A 533 24.65 19.16 31.81
C ILE A 533 24.83 20.62 32.22
N ILE A 534 23.75 21.35 32.45
CA ILE A 534 23.72 22.78 32.72
C ILE A 534 23.01 23.02 34.06
N ASP A 535 23.63 23.83 34.90
CA ASP A 535 22.99 24.36 36.12
C ASP A 535 21.96 25.43 35.73
N GLU A 536 20.68 25.20 36.08
CA GLU A 536 19.56 26.07 35.69
C GLU A 536 19.62 27.46 36.39
N TYR A 537 20.34 27.58 37.51
CA TYR A 537 20.44 28.84 38.28
C TYR A 537 21.55 29.72 37.76
N THR A 538 22.72 29.15 37.43
CA THR A 538 23.89 29.90 36.95
C THR A 538 23.97 29.95 35.42
N GLY A 539 23.38 28.98 34.72
CA GLY A 539 23.53 28.79 33.28
C GLY A 539 24.88 28.18 32.89
N ASP A 540 25.72 27.81 33.84
CA ASP A 540 27.03 27.23 33.59
C ASP A 540 26.97 25.71 33.38
N SER A 541 27.94 25.16 32.65
CA SER A 541 28.09 23.71 32.51
C SER A 541 28.58 23.11 33.83
N ILE A 542 27.96 21.99 34.24
CA ILE A 542 28.39 21.16 35.38
C ILE A 542 29.24 19.97 34.93
N VAL A 543 29.62 19.96 33.66
CA VAL A 543 30.40 18.88 33.06
C VAL A 543 31.86 19.01 33.41
N VAL A 544 32.50 17.90 33.80
CA VAL A 544 33.89 17.82 34.24
C VAL A 544 34.63 16.71 33.50
N ASP A 545 35.94 16.85 33.36
CA ASP A 545 36.81 15.82 32.79
C ASP A 545 37.31 14.85 33.88
N ASP A 546 36.39 14.35 34.68
CA ASP A 546 36.67 13.33 35.71
C ASP A 546 36.37 11.94 35.18
N ALA A 547 37.04 10.91 35.76
CA ALA A 547 36.80 9.53 35.44
C ALA A 547 35.35 9.13 35.81
N ALA A 548 34.63 8.63 34.85
CA ALA A 548 33.28 8.12 35.07
C ALA A 548 33.26 6.79 35.83
N PRO A 549 32.25 6.53 36.69
CA PRO A 549 32.06 5.23 37.33
C PRO A 549 31.94 4.10 36.31
N GLU A 550 32.67 2.99 36.55
CA GLU A 550 32.72 1.86 35.62
C GLU A 550 31.33 1.30 35.25
N GLU A 551 30.42 1.28 36.21
CA GLU A 551 29.04 0.82 35.97
C GLU A 551 28.32 1.71 34.95
N LEU A 552 28.48 3.04 35.04
CA LEU A 552 27.90 3.98 34.07
C LEU A 552 28.59 3.90 32.71
N VAL A 553 29.91 3.66 32.68
CA VAL A 553 30.64 3.42 31.42
C VAL A 553 30.11 2.16 30.72
N ARG A 554 29.93 1.06 31.46
CA ARG A 554 29.31 -0.15 30.90
C ARG A 554 27.87 0.06 30.43
N HIS A 555 27.09 0.80 31.21
CA HIS A 555 25.70 1.14 30.81
C HIS A 555 25.69 1.99 29.54
N LEU A 556 26.55 3.01 29.43
CA LEU A 556 26.68 3.83 28.23
C LEU A 556 26.99 2.95 26.99
N ASN A 557 27.97 2.07 27.08
CA ASN A 557 28.38 1.22 25.96
C ASN A 557 27.26 0.28 25.50
N ARG A 558 26.49 -0.29 26.43
CA ARG A 558 25.28 -1.05 26.07
C ARG A 558 24.20 -0.18 25.42
N THR A 559 24.06 1.05 25.88
CA THR A 559 23.13 2.03 25.31
C THR A 559 23.53 2.39 23.88
N ILE A 560 24.81 2.64 23.60
CA ILE A 560 25.33 2.95 22.26
C ILE A 560 24.97 1.82 21.29
N VAL A 561 25.35 0.57 21.60
CA VAL A 561 25.03 -0.59 20.72
C VAL A 561 23.52 -0.74 20.52
N GLY A 562 22.75 -0.61 21.60
CA GLY A 562 21.30 -0.77 21.53
C GLY A 562 20.58 0.33 20.75
N VAL A 563 21.05 1.57 20.83
CA VAL A 563 20.48 2.71 20.08
C VAL A 563 20.89 2.64 18.61
N GLU A 564 22.14 2.27 18.31
CA GLU A 564 22.63 2.09 16.95
C GLU A 564 21.79 1.02 16.22
N ASP A 565 21.59 -0.14 16.83
CA ASP A 565 20.78 -1.23 16.27
C ASP A 565 19.31 -0.82 16.11
N ASP A 566 18.76 -0.11 17.08
CA ASP A 566 17.37 0.38 17.00
C ASP A 566 17.20 1.41 15.88
N PHE A 567 18.14 2.31 15.68
CA PHE A 567 18.09 3.29 14.57
C PHE A 567 18.22 2.62 13.22
N ALA A 568 19.14 1.64 13.07
CA ALA A 568 19.30 0.87 11.84
C ALA A 568 18.02 0.12 11.43
N HIS A 569 17.19 -0.24 12.42
CA HIS A 569 15.92 -0.95 12.19
C HIS A 569 14.66 -0.08 12.37
N LEU A 570 14.81 1.24 12.46
CA LEU A 570 13.69 2.21 12.64
C LEU A 570 12.85 1.96 13.91
N ARG A 571 13.46 1.40 14.95
CA ARG A 571 12.83 1.14 16.25
C ARG A 571 13.06 2.32 17.22
N PHE A 572 12.66 3.52 16.80
CA PHE A 572 12.92 4.76 17.54
C PHE A 572 12.36 4.77 18.94
N ASN A 573 11.20 4.17 19.17
CA ASN A 573 10.58 4.08 20.49
C ASN A 573 11.46 3.32 21.50
N THR A 574 12.13 2.24 21.10
CA THR A 574 13.03 1.47 21.95
C THR A 574 14.37 2.18 22.15
N ALA A 575 14.87 2.86 21.12
CA ALA A 575 16.04 3.74 21.25
C ALA A 575 15.79 4.85 22.28
N ILE A 576 14.67 5.55 22.21
CA ILE A 576 14.27 6.60 23.16
C ILE A 576 14.16 6.04 24.58
N ALA A 577 13.58 4.85 24.76
CA ALA A 577 13.50 4.20 26.06
C ALA A 577 14.89 3.96 26.69
N LYS A 578 15.86 3.48 25.88
CA LYS A 578 17.26 3.29 26.31
C LYS A 578 17.94 4.61 26.68
N LEU A 579 17.72 5.67 25.89
CA LEU A 579 18.24 7.01 26.21
C LEU A 579 17.66 7.55 27.52
N ILE A 580 16.37 7.36 27.76
CA ILE A 580 15.71 7.77 29.02
C ILE A 580 16.28 6.96 30.20
N GLU A 581 16.49 5.67 30.04
CA GLU A 581 17.04 4.80 31.08
C GLU A 581 18.46 5.22 31.46
N PHE A 582 19.33 5.45 30.46
CA PHE A 582 20.68 5.93 30.70
C PHE A 582 20.70 7.33 31.34
N ASN A 583 19.87 8.26 30.84
CA ASN A 583 19.76 9.60 31.42
C ASN A 583 19.28 9.56 32.89
N ASN A 584 18.41 8.62 33.25
CA ASN A 584 17.98 8.44 34.64
C ASN A 584 19.14 7.97 35.53
N ALA A 585 19.99 7.06 35.04
CA ALA A 585 21.20 6.62 35.76
C ALA A 585 22.19 7.79 35.92
N LEU A 586 22.40 8.59 34.89
CA LEU A 586 23.20 9.83 34.96
C LEU A 586 22.62 10.82 35.96
N THR A 587 21.29 11.00 36.00
CA THR A 587 20.61 11.90 36.98
C THR A 587 20.89 11.46 38.42
N GLN A 588 20.90 10.16 38.70
CA GLN A 588 21.25 9.66 40.05
C GLN A 588 22.69 10.02 40.40
N HIS A 589 23.65 9.88 39.47
CA HIS A 589 25.02 10.27 39.65
C HIS A 589 25.14 11.77 39.92
N VAL A 590 24.53 12.64 39.11
CA VAL A 590 24.54 14.09 39.28
C VAL A 590 23.92 14.53 40.59
N SER A 591 22.87 13.88 41.02
CA SER A 591 22.21 14.15 42.31
C SER A 591 23.17 13.93 43.48
N ALA A 592 24.03 12.90 43.41
CA ALA A 592 25.01 12.59 44.42
C ALA A 592 26.29 13.45 44.36
N HIS A 593 26.82 13.70 43.17
CA HIS A 593 28.14 14.30 42.95
C HIS A 593 28.12 15.75 42.48
N LYS A 594 26.96 16.25 41.98
CA LYS A 594 26.74 17.60 41.46
C LYS A 594 27.53 17.94 40.18
N THR A 595 28.14 16.93 39.56
CA THR A 595 28.90 17.05 38.30
C THR A 595 28.56 15.88 37.38
N SER A 596 28.76 16.06 36.07
CA SER A 596 28.65 15.05 35.04
C SER A 596 29.99 14.77 34.35
N PRO A 597 30.48 13.55 34.25
CA PRO A 597 31.66 13.22 33.44
C PRO A 597 31.41 13.46 31.95
N ILE A 598 32.31 14.23 31.28
CA ILE A 598 32.20 14.56 29.86
C ILE A 598 32.14 13.30 28.99
N SER A 599 32.87 12.26 29.37
CA SER A 599 32.91 10.98 28.66
C SER A 599 31.54 10.21 28.63
N LEU A 600 30.58 10.59 29.48
CA LEU A 600 29.21 10.09 29.48
C LEU A 600 28.26 10.99 28.73
N VAL A 601 28.51 12.31 28.76
CA VAL A 601 27.63 13.37 28.26
C VAL A 601 27.71 13.48 26.73
N GLU A 602 28.94 13.59 26.20
CA GLU A 602 29.11 13.76 24.74
C GLU A 602 28.46 12.62 23.92
N PRO A 603 28.69 11.32 24.23
CA PRO A 603 28.00 10.26 23.48
C PRO A 603 26.49 10.28 23.64
N LEU A 604 25.96 10.70 24.79
CA LEU A 604 24.53 10.84 25.00
C LEU A 604 23.92 11.96 24.10
N VAL A 605 24.60 13.08 23.99
CA VAL A 605 24.19 14.21 23.12
C VAL A 605 24.27 13.79 21.64
N GLN A 606 25.33 13.07 21.25
CA GLN A 606 25.46 12.53 19.88
C GLN A 606 24.31 11.58 19.53
N MET A 607 23.97 10.64 20.41
CA MET A 607 22.85 9.70 20.19
C MET A 607 21.48 10.40 20.15
N LEU A 608 21.32 11.51 20.91
CA LEU A 608 20.09 12.28 20.93
C LEU A 608 19.89 13.14 19.67
N SER A 609 20.97 13.60 19.04
CA SER A 609 20.97 14.56 17.94
C SER A 609 19.99 14.23 16.79
N PRO A 610 19.86 12.99 16.29
CA PRO A 610 18.91 12.67 15.23
C PRO A 610 17.44 12.87 15.64
N LEU A 611 17.14 12.78 16.93
CA LEU A 611 15.79 12.93 17.48
C LEU A 611 15.47 14.38 17.87
N CYS A 612 16.42 15.05 18.53
CA CYS A 612 16.27 16.38 19.10
C CYS A 612 17.42 17.31 18.65
N PRO A 613 17.47 17.69 17.37
CA PRO A 613 18.63 18.39 16.78
C PRO A 613 18.94 19.74 17.41
N HIS A 614 17.91 20.52 17.79
CA HIS A 614 18.12 21.86 18.35
C HIS A 614 18.73 21.80 19.77
N LEU A 615 18.17 20.95 20.63
CA LEU A 615 18.67 20.75 21.97
C LEU A 615 20.08 20.17 21.97
N ALA A 616 20.30 19.17 21.11
CA ALA A 616 21.60 18.51 21.00
C ALA A 616 22.69 19.49 20.52
N ASP A 617 22.41 20.33 19.53
CA ASP A 617 23.35 21.34 19.03
C ASP A 617 23.66 22.39 20.08
N GLU A 618 22.66 22.92 20.81
CA GLU A 618 22.88 23.87 21.91
C GLU A 618 23.74 23.24 23.01
N LEU A 619 23.45 21.98 23.41
CA LEU A 619 24.26 21.31 24.41
C LEU A 619 25.68 21.05 23.93
N TRP A 620 25.86 20.64 22.67
CA TRP A 620 27.16 20.44 22.05
C TRP A 620 28.02 21.69 22.03
N PHE A 621 27.41 22.81 21.67
CA PHE A 621 28.07 24.12 21.73
C PHE A 621 28.45 24.48 23.15
N ARG A 622 27.60 24.26 24.16
CA ARG A 622 27.91 24.56 25.58
C ARG A 622 28.96 23.62 26.18
N LEU A 623 29.22 22.48 25.57
CA LEU A 623 30.34 21.60 25.91
C LEU A 623 31.67 22.11 25.35
N GLY A 624 31.69 23.22 24.59
CA GLY A 624 32.87 23.85 24.06
C GLY A 624 33.27 23.50 22.63
N HIS A 625 32.35 22.90 21.89
CA HIS A 625 32.56 22.58 20.46
C HIS A 625 32.17 23.75 19.57
N ASP A 626 32.96 24.01 18.52
CA ASP A 626 32.75 25.11 17.56
C ASP A 626 31.96 24.74 16.32
N SER A 627 31.60 23.46 16.17
CA SER A 627 30.84 22.91 15.01
C SER A 627 29.58 22.21 15.46
N THR A 628 28.61 22.09 14.54
CA THR A 628 27.37 21.34 14.81
C THR A 628 27.63 19.85 15.07
N VAL A 629 26.87 19.24 15.98
CA VAL A 629 26.91 17.79 16.27
C VAL A 629 26.42 16.96 15.08
N THR A 630 25.70 17.56 14.13
CA THR A 630 25.09 16.88 12.98
C THR A 630 26.10 16.08 12.15
N TYR A 631 27.33 16.55 12.01
CA TYR A 631 28.38 15.90 11.22
C TYR A 631 29.40 15.11 12.06
N VAL A 632 29.17 15.01 13.35
CA VAL A 632 30.00 14.20 14.22
C VAL A 632 29.63 12.73 14.06
N PRO A 633 30.62 11.81 13.92
CA PRO A 633 30.31 10.39 13.82
C PRO A 633 29.49 9.88 15.01
N PHE A 634 28.63 8.89 14.77
CA PHE A 634 27.91 8.22 15.85
C PHE A 634 28.90 7.60 16.85
N PRO A 635 28.64 7.62 18.16
CA PRO A 635 29.59 7.11 19.15
C PRO A 635 29.80 5.60 18.98
N ILE A 636 31.06 5.16 19.14
CA ILE A 636 31.46 3.75 19.01
C ILE A 636 31.59 3.14 20.39
N ALA A 637 30.91 2.02 20.61
CA ALA A 637 31.02 1.29 21.85
C ALA A 637 32.39 0.57 22.00
N ASP A 638 32.95 0.59 23.21
CA ASP A 638 34.12 -0.20 23.56
C ASP A 638 33.70 -1.68 23.82
N PRO A 639 34.12 -2.62 22.97
CA PRO A 639 33.74 -4.03 23.14
C PRO A 639 34.16 -4.64 24.51
N SER A 640 35.24 -4.14 25.14
CA SER A 640 35.67 -4.61 26.45
C SER A 640 34.69 -4.27 27.57
N LYS A 641 33.87 -3.23 27.39
CA LYS A 641 32.85 -2.79 28.34
C LYS A 641 31.50 -3.51 28.18
N LEU A 642 31.35 -4.27 27.09
CA LEU A 642 30.15 -5.08 26.80
C LEU A 642 30.25 -6.48 27.41
N ILE A 643 31.45 -6.90 27.84
CA ILE A 643 31.64 -8.20 28.45
C ILE A 643 31.07 -8.16 29.88
N GLU A 644 30.03 -8.94 30.10
CA GLU A 644 29.51 -9.13 31.45
C GLU A 644 30.41 -10.10 32.24
N ASP A 645 30.86 -9.67 33.37
CA ASP A 645 31.66 -10.53 34.27
C ASP A 645 30.78 -11.66 34.82
N THR A 646 29.50 -11.40 34.97
CA THR A 646 28.51 -12.36 35.45
C THR A 646 27.12 -12.13 34.78
N ILE A 647 26.38 -13.21 34.64
CA ILE A 647 25.00 -13.23 34.14
C ILE A 647 24.05 -13.82 35.17
N GLU A 648 22.82 -13.35 35.22
CA GLU A 648 21.77 -13.96 36.05
C GLU A 648 21.03 -15.05 35.27
N VAL A 649 21.06 -16.25 35.82
CA VAL A 649 20.41 -17.45 35.25
C VAL A 649 19.24 -17.87 36.14
N PRO A 650 18.00 -17.95 35.62
CA PRO A 650 16.87 -18.41 36.43
C PRO A 650 16.98 -19.90 36.76
N VAL A 651 16.71 -20.20 38.04
CA VAL A 651 16.62 -21.58 38.57
C VAL A 651 15.13 -21.93 38.72
N GLN A 652 14.74 -23.00 38.04
CA GLN A 652 13.38 -23.50 38.01
C GLN A 652 13.24 -24.83 38.73
N ILE A 653 12.10 -25.08 39.32
CA ILE A 653 11.64 -26.40 39.78
C ILE A 653 10.37 -26.75 39.03
N ASN A 654 10.39 -27.86 38.30
CA ASN A 654 9.28 -28.28 37.42
C ASN A 654 8.77 -27.16 36.50
N GLY A 655 9.73 -26.38 35.90
CA GLY A 655 9.41 -25.28 34.96
C GLY A 655 8.97 -23.95 35.61
N LYS A 656 8.86 -23.86 36.94
CA LYS A 656 8.55 -22.61 37.66
C LYS A 656 9.80 -21.99 38.24
N VAL A 657 10.10 -20.74 37.93
CA VAL A 657 11.24 -20.00 38.50
C VAL A 657 11.08 -19.89 40.02
N ARG A 658 12.10 -20.27 40.78
CA ARG A 658 12.16 -20.21 42.23
C ARG A 658 13.26 -19.32 42.76
N ALA A 659 14.35 -19.19 42.02
CA ALA A 659 15.50 -18.37 42.39
C ALA A 659 16.29 -17.97 41.13
N ARG A 660 17.34 -17.19 41.31
CA ARG A 660 18.32 -16.86 40.26
C ARG A 660 19.72 -17.09 40.81
N ILE A 661 20.63 -17.56 39.99
CA ILE A 661 22.08 -17.64 40.27
C ILE A 661 22.81 -16.60 39.44
N THR A 662 23.91 -16.08 39.99
CA THR A 662 24.80 -15.19 39.28
C THR A 662 26.05 -16.04 38.93
N VAL A 663 26.33 -16.16 37.63
CA VAL A 663 27.44 -17.01 37.13
C VAL A 663 28.25 -16.26 36.08
N ALA A 664 29.50 -16.64 35.85
CA ALA A 664 30.24 -16.16 34.70
C ALA A 664 29.58 -16.65 33.39
N PRO A 665 29.56 -15.85 32.28
CA PRO A 665 29.00 -16.26 30.98
C PRO A 665 29.62 -17.55 30.45
N THR A 666 30.87 -17.86 30.87
CA THR A 666 31.64 -19.02 30.48
C THR A 666 31.55 -20.17 31.51
N ALA A 667 30.69 -20.02 32.53
CA ALA A 667 30.53 -21.03 33.58
C ALA A 667 30.10 -22.39 33.01
N SER A 668 30.64 -23.46 33.54
CA SER A 668 30.30 -24.82 33.12
C SER A 668 28.87 -25.22 33.58
N ILE A 669 28.38 -26.33 33.04
CA ILE A 669 27.10 -26.92 33.47
C ILE A 669 27.16 -27.28 34.95
N GLU A 670 28.29 -27.81 35.40
CA GLU A 670 28.54 -28.20 36.76
C GLU A 670 28.48 -27.01 37.72
N GLU A 671 29.13 -25.90 37.39
CA GLU A 671 29.09 -24.66 38.17
C GLU A 671 27.68 -24.08 38.28
N HIS A 672 26.92 -24.06 37.16
CA HIS A 672 25.51 -23.63 37.21
C HIS A 672 24.68 -24.47 38.15
N LEU A 673 24.89 -25.80 38.13
CA LEU A 673 24.14 -26.73 38.97
C LEU A 673 24.55 -26.62 40.47
N GLU A 674 25.83 -26.48 40.73
CA GLU A 674 26.36 -26.32 42.09
C GLU A 674 25.79 -25.05 42.75
N LEU A 675 25.87 -23.92 42.05
CA LEU A 675 25.35 -22.66 42.55
C LEU A 675 23.83 -22.70 42.70
N ALA A 676 23.10 -23.35 41.79
CA ALA A 676 21.65 -23.48 41.86
C ALA A 676 21.21 -24.30 43.09
N LEU A 677 21.89 -25.39 43.37
CA LEU A 677 21.58 -26.28 44.51
C LEU A 677 21.98 -25.69 45.86
N ALA A 678 22.92 -24.73 45.90
CA ALA A 678 23.33 -24.03 47.09
C ALA A 678 22.36 -22.93 47.57
N LEU A 679 21.39 -22.54 46.76
CA LEU A 679 20.47 -21.48 47.11
C LEU A 679 19.41 -21.93 48.14
N GLU A 680 19.25 -21.17 49.23
CA GLU A 680 18.25 -21.45 50.28
C GLU A 680 16.80 -21.63 49.72
N PRO A 681 16.29 -20.80 48.80
CA PRO A 681 14.96 -21.00 48.23
C PRO A 681 14.83 -22.31 47.44
N ILE A 682 15.91 -22.80 46.83
CA ILE A 682 15.89 -24.04 46.06
C ILE A 682 15.97 -25.22 47.02
N ILE A 683 16.85 -25.16 48.06
CA ILE A 683 16.93 -26.18 49.12
C ILE A 683 15.57 -26.35 49.80
N ALA A 684 14.94 -25.25 50.19
CA ALA A 684 13.61 -25.28 50.83
C ALA A 684 12.55 -25.86 49.89
N ALA A 685 12.57 -25.51 48.62
CA ALA A 685 11.58 -25.99 47.63
C ALA A 685 11.83 -27.46 47.20
N LEU A 686 13.02 -27.97 47.32
CA LEU A 686 13.33 -29.39 47.14
C LEU A 686 12.87 -30.27 48.33
N ASP A 687 12.77 -29.70 49.52
CA ASP A 687 12.28 -30.37 50.73
C ASP A 687 12.94 -31.74 50.96
N GLY A 688 14.29 -31.80 50.83
CA GLY A 688 15.08 -33.02 50.97
C GLY A 688 14.99 -34.01 49.81
N LYS A 689 14.27 -33.69 48.74
CA LYS A 689 14.14 -34.54 47.53
C LYS A 689 15.32 -34.34 46.61
N THR A 690 15.82 -35.43 46.02
CA THR A 690 16.84 -35.37 44.97
C THR A 690 16.15 -35.17 43.60
N PRO A 691 16.62 -34.23 42.77
CA PRO A 691 16.09 -34.05 41.43
C PRO A 691 16.19 -35.33 40.57
N LEU A 692 15.09 -35.74 39.97
CA LEU A 692 15.06 -36.90 39.06
C LEU A 692 15.79 -36.60 37.76
N LYS A 693 15.79 -35.37 37.35
CA LYS A 693 16.44 -34.87 36.14
C LYS A 693 16.85 -33.43 36.34
N THR A 694 18.07 -33.10 35.94
CA THR A 694 18.60 -31.73 35.87
C THR A 694 18.75 -31.33 34.40
N ILE A 695 18.20 -30.17 34.02
CA ILE A 695 18.31 -29.61 32.68
C ILE A 695 19.01 -28.27 32.87
N VAL A 696 20.24 -28.18 32.43
CA VAL A 696 21.04 -26.96 32.46
C VAL A 696 21.26 -26.51 31.01
N VAL A 697 20.83 -25.31 30.69
CA VAL A 697 21.19 -24.61 29.46
C VAL A 697 22.10 -23.47 29.88
N PRO A 698 23.42 -23.56 29.65
CA PRO A 698 24.39 -22.56 30.11
C PRO A 698 23.97 -21.17 29.69
N GLY A 699 24.05 -20.22 30.59
CA GLY A 699 23.64 -18.83 30.36
C GLY A 699 22.14 -18.54 30.22
N ARG A 700 21.28 -19.59 30.26
CA ARG A 700 19.84 -19.42 30.03
C ARG A 700 18.94 -19.88 31.14
N THR A 701 19.14 -21.10 31.64
CA THR A 701 18.26 -21.65 32.69
C THR A 701 18.84 -22.91 33.32
N VAL A 702 18.54 -23.09 34.61
CA VAL A 702 18.68 -24.37 35.32
C VAL A 702 17.28 -24.85 35.72
N ASN A 703 16.85 -26.02 35.28
CA ASN A 703 15.57 -26.59 35.66
C ASN A 703 15.75 -27.95 36.36
N LEU A 704 15.29 -28.01 37.61
CA LEU A 704 15.34 -29.19 38.46
C LEU A 704 13.96 -29.86 38.43
N VAL A 705 13.92 -31.10 37.93
CA VAL A 705 12.67 -31.86 37.86
C VAL A 705 12.58 -32.76 39.08
N VAL A 706 11.56 -32.59 39.89
CA VAL A 706 11.28 -33.42 41.08
C VAL A 706 9.88 -34.03 41.00
N LYS A 707 9.69 -35.15 41.73
CA LYS A 707 8.39 -35.81 41.91
C LYS A 707 7.53 -35.14 42.98
#